data_dde7f8a35e747d85a3c92e4c4675a471
#
_entry.id   dde7f8a35e747d85a3c92e4c4675a471
#
_cell.length_a   1.000
_cell.length_b   1.000
_cell.length_c   1.000
_cell.angle_alpha   90.00
_cell.angle_beta   90.00
_cell.angle_gamma   90.00
#
_symmetry.space_group_name_H-M   'P 1'
#
loop_
_entity.id
_entity.type
_entity.pdbx_description
1 polymer ?
#
loop_
_entity_poly.entity_id
_entity_poly.type
_entity_poly.pdbx_seq_one_letter_code
_entity_poly.pdbx_strand_id
1 'polypeptide(L)'
;MTTNALPTATLLTEAAPQPHDAVGPLSAPVRLRADHHRAGATVLGGTGATPALSWEVPTAPAGWEQAAAEIEVTHGPVGGPTITESVILDGPSTLFSPWPLTPLASRERATWRVRVTGTDGTVSDWSAPAVVETGLLERSDWSARPITAPGNTRTDPAPVLVRRLTVPEGTTAARLHLTAGGTYEAFIDGVKVGTDELAPGWTEYRDRLLVQTHDVTTALTPGEHEVAVVLGNGWYRGHLTWAKREAVYGDRLWLLAQLELTGPDGTTTVGTDERWTWRPSNVSANDLYDGQDVDLRLPALGSADAEAQVEVLPLPEQALEPTTLEMPTVIGEVRPVEVITTPSGRTVLDLGQNLTGHVRLTVTGEAGTVLTLRHAEVLERGEMGMRPLRGAACTDRVTLSGGHDVVAFTLTQHGFRYVEVDGFPGDGETLAQAVTARVVSSGMERAAWFDSSHALVNRLVENTRWSTIDNFITVPTDCPQRDERLGWTGDIGVFAPTSLSLYDAAGFLASWAKDLAWAQTPDGAMPVVSPDVLGGTKLTCAWGDAITLVPWAAYEATGDPALLASTVEAMARFVDGVAAVAGPSRLWRGGFQFGDWLDPDAAPDNPADAKADPDVVATAYFARSAAITARAFAVLGEAGRAAHYEALSAQVRRAYLDAYVTTDGLMLSDCATVYAQALAWDLLDTPRRVAGAGQRLADLVRLRSFRISTGFVGTPLVPAALVKGGQAATAVRLVLERQCPSWLYPVTMGATTIWERWDSMLPTGEINPGEMTSFNHYALGAVTQWLITDLAGLAVAAPGGTALRVAPVVGHGFSHASVVRRLPVGTARVEWALDGDRLEVRVEVPVGARAELALPGAEPETVGHGRHERTVTVPAEVLGRSGAPVMTVRDLIDDEEAWTRCVEAAAGTHGAYTEDPAATLTRFLTKELDTTARIVPGAATMYGFIPGMEETAAALTAVIDEVAPQAAEVPAAQRG
;
A
#
# COMPACT_ATOMS: atom_id res chain seq x y z
N MET A 1 4.92 27.34 -19.99
CA MET A 1 3.88 27.25 -18.97
C MET A 1 4.54 27.30 -17.60
N THR A 2 4.23 28.31 -16.81
CA THR A 2 4.82 28.53 -15.49
C THR A 2 4.35 27.41 -14.57
N THR A 3 5.28 26.64 -14.04
CA THR A 3 5.02 25.63 -12.99
C THR A 3 4.58 26.36 -11.72
N ASN A 4 3.28 26.56 -11.55
CA ASN A 4 2.74 26.89 -10.24
C ASN A 4 2.95 25.69 -9.33
N ALA A 5 3.77 25.87 -8.29
CA ALA A 5 3.87 24.92 -7.21
C ALA A 5 2.47 24.73 -6.60
N LEU A 6 1.91 23.52 -6.73
CA LEU A 6 0.63 23.16 -6.12
C LEU A 6 0.73 23.36 -4.60
N PRO A 7 -0.26 23.98 -3.95
CA PRO A 7 -0.27 24.08 -2.49
C PRO A 7 -0.35 22.67 -1.90
N THR A 8 0.75 22.22 -1.32
CA THR A 8 0.85 20.96 -0.60
C THR A 8 -0.07 21.03 0.61
N ALA A 9 -0.96 20.06 0.77
CA ALA A 9 -1.77 19.91 1.98
C ALA A 9 -0.85 19.85 3.21
N THR A 10 -0.91 20.85 4.05
CA THR A 10 0.09 21.19 5.08
C THR A 10 0.21 20.14 6.19
N LEU A 11 -0.70 19.15 6.28
CA LEU A 11 -0.82 18.20 7.38
C LEU A 11 -0.30 16.78 7.07
N LEU A 12 -0.03 16.46 5.80
CA LEU A 12 0.53 15.17 5.39
C LEU A 12 2.03 15.26 5.06
N THR A 13 2.65 16.41 5.27
CA THR A 13 4.09 16.65 5.13
C THR A 13 4.81 16.39 6.45
N GLU A 14 4.78 15.14 6.94
CA GLU A 14 5.72 14.75 7.98
C GLU A 14 7.14 14.87 7.40
N ALA A 15 7.96 15.75 7.99
CA ALA A 15 9.34 15.93 7.58
C ALA A 15 10.14 14.66 7.83
N ALA A 16 11.11 14.39 6.96
CA ALA A 16 12.05 13.30 7.20
C ALA A 16 12.76 13.48 8.55
N PRO A 17 13.03 12.40 9.29
CA PRO A 17 13.86 12.45 10.49
C PRO A 17 15.16 13.20 10.20
N GLN A 18 15.58 14.07 11.14
CA GLN A 18 16.83 14.81 10.97
C GLN A 18 18.02 13.83 10.94
N PRO A 19 19.08 14.14 10.17
CA PRO A 19 20.30 13.37 10.20
C PRO A 19 20.86 13.27 11.62
N HIS A 20 21.22 12.08 12.03
CA HIS A 20 21.69 11.80 13.37
C HIS A 20 22.85 10.79 13.31
N ASP A 21 23.90 11.01 14.10
CA ASP A 21 25.00 10.04 14.20
C ASP A 21 24.65 9.04 15.30
N ALA A 22 24.50 7.77 14.91
CA ALA A 22 24.26 6.68 15.84
C ALA A 22 25.50 6.35 16.72
N VAL A 23 26.69 6.89 16.41
CA VAL A 23 27.88 6.76 17.25
C VAL A 23 27.91 7.88 18.28
N GLY A 24 27.88 7.50 19.57
CA GLY A 24 27.88 8.42 20.71
C GLY A 24 27.86 7.69 22.05
N PRO A 25 27.63 8.39 23.15
CA PRO A 25 27.37 7.74 24.44
C PRO A 25 26.14 6.81 24.32
N LEU A 26 26.15 5.68 25.06
CA LEU A 26 25.01 4.79 25.10
C LEU A 26 23.79 5.52 25.66
N SER A 27 22.75 5.64 24.85
CA SER A 27 21.50 6.31 25.21
C SER A 27 20.46 5.35 25.80
N ALA A 28 19.51 5.89 26.54
CA ALA A 28 18.33 5.14 26.94
C ALA A 28 17.53 4.70 25.71
N PRO A 29 16.95 3.48 25.73
CA PRO A 29 16.05 3.03 24.67
C PRO A 29 14.84 3.94 24.50
N VAL A 30 14.37 4.08 23.27
CA VAL A 30 13.22 4.90 22.86
C VAL A 30 12.26 4.11 21.98
N ARG A 31 11.16 4.72 21.57
CA ARG A 31 10.17 4.17 20.64
C ARG A 31 9.72 2.75 21.03
N LEU A 32 9.42 2.58 22.34
CA LEU A 32 8.90 1.32 22.85
C LEU A 32 7.59 0.96 22.15
N ARG A 33 7.45 -0.30 21.75
CA ARG A 33 6.27 -0.84 21.06
C ARG A 33 5.79 -2.12 21.73
N ALA A 34 4.50 -2.33 21.71
CA ALA A 34 3.86 -3.61 21.94
C ALA A 34 3.22 -4.08 20.63
N ASP A 35 3.56 -5.30 20.19
CA ASP A 35 3.18 -5.85 18.89
C ASP A 35 3.49 -4.87 17.74
N HIS A 36 2.54 -4.64 16.84
CA HIS A 36 2.67 -3.71 15.72
C HIS A 36 2.04 -2.33 15.94
N HIS A 37 1.67 -2.00 17.19
CA HIS A 37 1.13 -0.68 17.51
C HIS A 37 2.17 0.42 17.38
N ARG A 38 1.70 1.65 17.17
CA ARG A 38 2.55 2.84 17.04
C ARG A 38 3.47 3.00 18.26
N ALA A 39 4.73 3.31 18.00
CA ALA A 39 5.72 3.51 19.05
C ALA A 39 5.31 4.59 20.06
N GLY A 40 5.40 4.28 21.36
CA GLY A 40 5.05 5.17 22.46
C GLY A 40 3.55 5.38 22.67
N ALA A 41 2.69 4.72 21.88
CA ALA A 41 1.26 4.76 22.11
C ALA A 41 0.89 4.02 23.40
N THR A 42 -0.17 4.48 24.08
CA THR A 42 -0.87 3.68 25.08
C THR A 42 -1.79 2.71 24.35
N VAL A 43 -1.49 1.41 24.42
CA VAL A 43 -2.28 0.38 23.74
C VAL A 43 -3.40 -0.07 24.68
N LEU A 44 -4.64 0.22 24.29
CA LEU A 44 -5.84 -0.13 25.08
C LEU A 44 -6.64 -1.22 24.37
N GLY A 45 -6.64 -2.41 24.96
CA GLY A 45 -7.39 -3.55 24.44
C GLY A 45 -6.98 -3.98 23.03
N GLY A 46 -5.82 -3.54 22.55
CA GLY A 46 -5.31 -3.83 21.21
C GLY A 46 -4.34 -5.00 21.14
N THR A 47 -4.04 -5.67 22.25
CA THR A 47 -3.12 -6.82 22.31
C THR A 47 -3.80 -8.04 22.93
N GLY A 48 -3.21 -9.21 22.67
CA GLY A 48 -3.51 -10.44 23.41
C GLY A 48 -2.84 -10.44 24.80
N ALA A 49 -2.86 -11.61 25.45
CA ALA A 49 -2.30 -11.83 26.79
C ALA A 49 -0.76 -11.72 26.85
N THR A 50 -0.08 -11.86 25.74
CA THR A 50 1.40 -11.91 25.65
C THR A 50 1.92 -11.01 24.54
N PRO A 51 1.83 -9.67 24.69
CA PRO A 51 2.32 -8.75 23.67
C PRO A 51 3.82 -8.90 23.46
N ALA A 52 4.29 -8.88 22.23
CA ALA A 52 5.70 -8.84 21.91
C ALA A 52 6.24 -7.40 22.06
N LEU A 53 7.42 -7.25 22.64
CA LEU A 53 7.99 -5.95 22.99
C LEU A 53 9.17 -5.60 22.06
N SER A 54 9.22 -4.33 21.62
CA SER A 54 10.33 -3.81 20.80
C SER A 54 10.77 -2.43 21.27
N TRP A 55 12.04 -2.08 21.01
CA TRP A 55 12.64 -0.78 21.35
C TRP A 55 13.76 -0.42 20.37
N GLU A 56 14.08 0.86 20.29
CA GLU A 56 15.22 1.38 19.52
C GLU A 56 16.28 1.94 20.47
N VAL A 57 17.56 1.74 20.14
CA VAL A 57 18.70 2.38 20.84
C VAL A 57 19.24 3.49 19.92
N PRO A 58 18.99 4.78 20.20
CA PRO A 58 19.36 5.86 19.30
C PRO A 58 20.85 6.01 19.06
N THR A 59 21.66 5.97 20.14
CA THR A 59 23.13 6.11 20.07
C THR A 59 23.81 5.07 20.93
N ALA A 60 24.99 4.63 20.47
CA ALA A 60 25.88 3.74 21.22
C ALA A 60 27.34 3.99 20.84
N PRO A 61 28.35 3.60 21.66
CA PRO A 61 29.77 3.63 21.28
C PRO A 61 30.02 2.85 19.98
N ALA A 62 31.01 3.27 19.20
CA ALA A 62 31.37 2.58 17.96
C ALA A 62 31.65 1.08 18.21
N GLY A 63 30.99 0.21 17.43
CA GLY A 63 31.10 -1.24 17.56
C GLY A 63 30.37 -1.83 18.77
N TRP A 64 29.53 -1.07 19.46
CA TRP A 64 28.70 -1.55 20.55
C TRP A 64 27.64 -2.55 20.06
N GLU A 65 27.43 -3.63 20.81
CA GLU A 65 26.40 -4.62 20.57
C GLU A 65 25.66 -4.91 21.88
N GLN A 66 24.34 -5.04 21.81
CA GLN A 66 23.50 -5.43 22.94
C GLN A 66 23.82 -6.88 23.33
N ALA A 67 24.01 -7.12 24.63
CA ALA A 67 24.16 -8.46 25.22
C ALA A 67 22.90 -8.89 25.95
N ALA A 68 22.20 -7.94 26.58
CA ALA A 68 20.98 -8.21 27.34
C ALA A 68 20.09 -6.96 27.42
N ALA A 69 18.83 -7.17 27.74
CA ALA A 69 17.88 -6.12 28.11
C ALA A 69 17.25 -6.45 29.45
N GLU A 70 17.17 -5.47 30.35
CA GLU A 70 16.40 -5.59 31.59
C GLU A 70 15.08 -4.87 31.39
N ILE A 71 13.98 -5.60 31.57
CA ILE A 71 12.62 -5.08 31.44
C ILE A 71 12.00 -5.03 32.83
N GLU A 72 11.56 -3.86 33.26
CA GLU A 72 10.79 -3.68 34.49
C GLU A 72 9.33 -3.45 34.11
N VAL A 73 8.44 -4.22 34.69
CA VAL A 73 7.00 -4.18 34.43
C VAL A 73 6.27 -3.95 35.74
N THR A 74 5.44 -2.90 35.81
CA THR A 74 4.47 -2.69 36.87
C THR A 74 3.09 -3.02 36.33
N HIS A 75 2.45 -4.07 36.84
CA HIS A 75 1.20 -4.56 36.31
C HIS A 75 0.17 -4.94 37.38
N GLY A 76 -1.10 -5.01 36.99
CA GLY A 76 -2.23 -5.35 37.83
C GLY A 76 -3.57 -4.97 37.21
N PRO A 77 -4.69 -5.30 37.88
CA PRO A 77 -6.01 -4.94 37.40
C PRO A 77 -6.17 -3.42 37.19
N VAL A 78 -6.90 -3.01 36.16
CA VAL A 78 -7.19 -1.59 35.87
C VAL A 78 -7.85 -0.94 37.09
N GLY A 79 -7.21 0.12 37.62
CA GLY A 79 -7.66 0.82 38.84
C GLY A 79 -7.43 0.06 40.14
N GLY A 80 -6.77 -1.11 40.08
CA GLY A 80 -6.49 -1.98 41.25
C GLY A 80 -5.06 -1.89 41.76
N PRO A 81 -4.67 -2.78 42.70
CA PRO A 81 -3.30 -2.87 43.21
C PRO A 81 -2.35 -3.41 42.11
N THR A 82 -1.11 -2.90 42.13
CA THR A 82 -0.08 -3.29 41.18
C THR A 82 1.12 -3.95 41.86
N ILE A 83 1.83 -4.80 41.14
CA ILE A 83 3.12 -5.36 41.49
C ILE A 83 4.18 -4.96 40.48
N THR A 84 5.43 -4.84 40.89
CA THR A 84 6.55 -4.53 40.01
C THR A 84 7.53 -5.70 39.99
N GLU A 85 7.86 -6.15 38.78
CA GLU A 85 8.81 -7.24 38.55
C GLU A 85 9.86 -6.81 37.54
N SER A 86 11.06 -7.35 37.63
CA SER A 86 12.12 -7.12 36.66
C SER A 86 12.65 -8.44 36.12
N VAL A 87 12.85 -8.50 34.81
CA VAL A 87 13.36 -9.68 34.10
C VAL A 87 14.49 -9.26 33.18
N ILE A 88 15.55 -10.05 33.17
CA ILE A 88 16.65 -9.88 32.20
C ILE A 88 16.43 -10.86 31.05
N LEU A 89 16.40 -10.32 29.82
CA LEU A 89 16.39 -11.09 28.58
C LEU A 89 17.80 -11.06 27.99
N ASP A 90 18.44 -12.21 27.90
CA ASP A 90 19.73 -12.34 27.24
C ASP A 90 19.59 -12.31 25.72
N GLY A 91 20.50 -11.61 25.05
CA GLY A 91 20.61 -11.60 23.60
C GLY A 91 20.64 -10.20 22.97
N PRO A 92 20.96 -10.15 21.67
CA PRO A 92 21.13 -8.90 20.92
C PRO A 92 19.83 -8.30 20.39
N SER A 93 18.70 -9.02 20.45
CA SER A 93 17.44 -8.59 19.81
C SER A 93 16.80 -7.43 20.55
N THR A 94 16.39 -6.42 19.77
CA THR A 94 15.54 -5.30 20.21
C THR A 94 14.13 -5.39 19.62
N LEU A 95 13.86 -6.47 18.87
CA LEU A 95 12.63 -6.64 18.07
C LEU A 95 11.82 -7.83 18.58
N PHE A 96 10.53 -7.63 18.76
CA PHE A 96 9.53 -8.66 19.07
C PHE A 96 9.97 -9.65 20.16
N SER A 97 10.61 -9.12 21.21
CA SER A 97 10.95 -9.89 22.40
C SER A 97 9.68 -10.42 23.06
N PRO A 98 9.62 -11.73 23.40
CA PRO A 98 8.41 -12.29 24.02
C PRO A 98 8.09 -11.60 25.35
N TRP A 99 6.79 -11.54 25.70
CA TRP A 99 6.35 -11.05 26.99
C TRP A 99 7.07 -11.79 28.12
N PRO A 100 7.77 -11.08 29.03
CA PRO A 100 8.72 -11.73 29.93
C PRO A 100 8.11 -12.31 31.23
N LEU A 101 6.81 -12.03 31.47
CA LEU A 101 6.12 -12.45 32.68
C LEU A 101 5.01 -13.47 32.38
N THR A 102 4.22 -13.81 33.40
CA THR A 102 2.97 -14.54 33.18
C THR A 102 2.07 -13.79 32.22
N PRO A 103 1.28 -14.48 31.37
CA PRO A 103 0.33 -13.85 30.48
C PRO A 103 -0.57 -12.88 31.23
N LEU A 104 -0.83 -11.70 30.64
CA LEU A 104 -1.77 -10.73 31.19
C LEU A 104 -3.19 -11.30 31.18
N ALA A 105 -3.92 -11.10 32.27
CA ALA A 105 -5.33 -11.41 32.32
C ALA A 105 -6.16 -10.33 31.59
N SER A 106 -7.45 -10.61 31.33
CA SER A 106 -8.39 -9.58 30.90
C SER A 106 -8.43 -8.42 31.90
N ARG A 107 -8.53 -7.18 31.39
CA ARG A 107 -8.61 -5.95 32.24
C ARG A 107 -7.33 -5.70 33.04
N GLU A 108 -6.20 -6.15 32.58
CA GLU A 108 -4.92 -5.94 33.23
C GLU A 108 -4.14 -4.84 32.51
N ARG A 109 -3.56 -3.94 33.30
CA ARG A 109 -2.73 -2.84 32.84
C ARG A 109 -1.28 -3.10 33.23
N ALA A 110 -0.38 -3.00 32.26
CA ALA A 110 1.05 -3.08 32.46
C ALA A 110 1.73 -1.81 31.99
N THR A 111 2.56 -1.23 32.83
CA THR A 111 3.48 -0.14 32.48
C THR A 111 4.88 -0.73 32.49
N TRP A 112 5.59 -0.64 31.39
CA TRP A 112 6.91 -1.25 31.23
C TRP A 112 7.95 -0.26 30.75
N ARG A 113 9.20 -0.50 31.13
CA ARG A 113 10.36 0.24 30.67
C ARG A 113 11.55 -0.71 30.50
N VAL A 114 12.53 -0.30 29.72
CA VAL A 114 13.67 -1.14 29.38
C VAL A 114 14.98 -0.36 29.52
N ARG A 115 16.03 -1.03 29.95
CA ARG A 115 17.43 -0.60 29.79
C ARG A 115 18.24 -1.73 29.18
N VAL A 116 19.30 -1.38 28.47
CA VAL A 116 20.12 -2.35 27.73
C VAL A 116 21.53 -2.42 28.27
N THR A 117 22.14 -3.61 28.19
CA THR A 117 23.52 -3.86 28.57
C THR A 117 24.30 -4.32 27.35
N GLY A 118 25.45 -3.67 27.10
CA GLY A 118 26.35 -4.02 26.01
C GLY A 118 27.23 -5.24 26.31
N THR A 119 27.80 -5.85 25.28
CA THR A 119 28.83 -6.91 25.40
C THR A 119 30.08 -6.43 26.12
N ASP A 120 30.35 -5.13 26.15
CA ASP A 120 31.41 -4.47 26.89
C ASP A 120 31.08 -4.19 28.36
N GLY A 121 29.85 -4.55 28.81
CA GLY A 121 29.36 -4.33 30.16
C GLY A 121 28.79 -2.91 30.42
N THR A 122 28.75 -2.03 29.42
CA THR A 122 28.09 -0.72 29.57
C THR A 122 26.57 -0.92 29.71
N VAL A 123 25.93 -0.09 30.56
CA VAL A 123 24.49 -0.14 30.83
C VAL A 123 23.89 1.22 30.51
N SER A 124 22.78 1.24 29.79
CA SER A 124 22.04 2.48 29.50
C SER A 124 21.24 2.98 30.71
N ASP A 125 20.78 4.23 30.66
CA ASP A 125 19.67 4.67 31.49
C ASP A 125 18.38 3.93 31.09
N TRP A 126 17.38 3.96 31.99
CA TRP A 126 16.04 3.46 31.71
C TRP A 126 15.34 4.29 30.64
N SER A 127 14.58 3.64 29.77
CA SER A 127 13.65 4.28 28.86
C SER A 127 12.53 5.05 29.57
N ALA A 128 11.86 5.94 28.88
CA ALA A 128 10.52 6.36 29.27
C ALA A 128 9.58 5.14 29.29
N PRO A 129 8.57 5.10 30.21
CA PRO A 129 7.64 3.97 30.27
C PRO A 129 6.66 3.97 29.09
N ALA A 130 6.26 2.76 28.65
CA ALA A 130 5.14 2.53 27.75
C ALA A 130 4.03 1.74 28.47
N VAL A 131 2.82 1.79 27.93
CA VAL A 131 1.63 1.23 28.57
C VAL A 131 0.92 0.27 27.63
N VAL A 132 0.61 -0.89 28.16
CA VAL A 132 -0.28 -1.88 27.53
C VAL A 132 -1.41 -2.19 28.50
N GLU A 133 -2.61 -2.25 28.01
CA GLU A 133 -3.79 -2.65 28.78
C GLU A 133 -4.59 -3.64 27.94
N THR A 134 -4.86 -4.83 28.48
CA THR A 134 -5.69 -5.83 27.84
C THR A 134 -7.17 -5.46 27.94
N GLY A 135 -7.92 -5.75 26.88
CA GLY A 135 -9.37 -5.67 26.87
C GLY A 135 -10.02 -6.91 27.50
N LEU A 136 -11.15 -7.31 26.92
CA LEU A 136 -11.86 -8.54 27.25
C LEU A 136 -11.33 -9.65 26.35
N LEU A 137 -10.46 -10.50 26.88
CA LEU A 137 -9.74 -11.55 26.11
C LEU A 137 -10.58 -12.79 25.90
N GLU A 138 -11.48 -13.08 26.85
CA GLU A 138 -12.25 -14.30 26.86
C GLU A 138 -13.73 -14.03 26.58
N ARG A 139 -14.39 -14.95 25.88
CA ARG A 139 -15.84 -14.84 25.62
C ARG A 139 -16.67 -14.76 26.94
N SER A 140 -16.21 -15.40 27.99
CA SER A 140 -16.81 -15.35 29.33
C SER A 140 -16.69 -13.99 30.03
N ASP A 141 -15.85 -13.10 29.56
CA ASP A 141 -15.72 -11.75 30.10
C ASP A 141 -16.92 -10.85 29.77
N TRP A 142 -17.64 -11.23 28.72
CA TRP A 142 -18.80 -10.49 28.25
C TRP A 142 -20.06 -10.88 29.03
N SER A 143 -20.58 -9.98 29.84
CA SER A 143 -21.92 -10.06 30.43
C SER A 143 -22.97 -9.37 29.56
N ALA A 144 -22.53 -8.50 28.64
CA ALA A 144 -23.36 -7.83 27.66
C ALA A 144 -23.89 -8.81 26.59
N ARG A 145 -25.05 -8.48 26.01
CA ARG A 145 -25.61 -9.17 24.84
C ARG A 145 -25.88 -8.19 23.72
N PRO A 146 -25.72 -8.59 22.45
CA PRO A 146 -26.01 -7.68 21.35
C PRO A 146 -27.48 -7.21 21.42
N ILE A 147 -27.66 -5.94 21.03
CA ILE A 147 -28.98 -5.33 20.93
C ILE A 147 -29.17 -4.72 19.54
N THR A 148 -30.42 -4.70 19.07
CA THR A 148 -30.79 -4.13 17.76
C THR A 148 -32.02 -3.25 17.88
N ALA A 149 -32.22 -2.35 16.91
CA ALA A 149 -33.43 -1.57 16.72
C ALA A 149 -34.47 -2.40 15.96
N PRO A 150 -35.53 -2.87 16.58
CA PRO A 150 -36.49 -3.73 15.91
C PRO A 150 -37.15 -3.04 14.71
N GLY A 151 -37.20 -3.74 13.57
CA GLY A 151 -37.82 -3.26 12.33
C GLY A 151 -37.03 -2.20 11.57
N ASN A 152 -35.85 -1.77 12.05
CA ASN A 152 -35.01 -0.84 11.30
C ASN A 152 -34.36 -1.54 10.11
N THR A 153 -34.59 -0.99 8.91
CA THR A 153 -34.11 -1.49 7.62
C THR A 153 -32.98 -0.61 7.08
N ARG A 154 -32.33 -1.03 5.98
CA ARG A 154 -31.23 -0.28 5.35
C ARG A 154 -31.62 1.14 4.91
N THR A 155 -32.88 1.35 4.55
CA THR A 155 -33.40 2.63 4.04
C THR A 155 -34.05 3.51 5.11
N ASP A 156 -34.09 3.04 6.37
CA ASP A 156 -34.56 3.83 7.49
C ASP A 156 -33.44 4.71 8.05
N PRO A 157 -33.78 5.76 8.82
CA PRO A 157 -32.78 6.56 9.51
C PRO A 157 -31.83 5.69 10.36
N ALA A 158 -30.57 6.08 10.43
CA ALA A 158 -29.57 5.41 11.25
C ALA A 158 -30.05 5.34 12.71
N PRO A 159 -30.10 4.15 13.35
CA PRO A 159 -30.56 4.02 14.72
C PRO A 159 -29.51 4.51 15.72
N VAL A 160 -29.97 5.18 16.78
CA VAL A 160 -29.17 5.55 17.95
C VAL A 160 -29.59 4.66 19.10
N LEU A 161 -28.70 3.82 19.60
CA LEU A 161 -28.91 2.98 20.77
C LEU A 161 -28.46 3.76 22.01
N VAL A 162 -29.32 3.82 23.04
CA VAL A 162 -29.16 4.76 24.16
C VAL A 162 -29.24 4.07 25.51
N ARG A 163 -28.36 4.45 26.42
CA ARG A 163 -28.37 4.03 27.82
C ARG A 163 -28.12 5.21 28.74
N ARG A 164 -29.08 5.49 29.67
CA ARG A 164 -28.86 6.39 30.80
C ARG A 164 -28.40 5.60 32.01
N LEU A 165 -27.39 6.07 32.68
CA LEU A 165 -26.82 5.43 33.86
C LEU A 165 -26.32 6.46 34.88
N THR A 166 -26.20 5.99 36.11
CA THR A 166 -25.56 6.77 37.18
C THR A 166 -24.16 6.23 37.45
N VAL A 167 -23.14 7.06 37.31
CA VAL A 167 -21.76 6.72 37.67
C VAL A 167 -21.59 6.89 39.21
N PRO A 168 -21.11 5.84 39.93
CA PRO A 168 -20.90 5.88 41.36
C PRO A 168 -19.84 6.90 41.80
N GLU A 169 -20.02 7.47 43.00
CA GLU A 169 -18.95 8.21 43.67
C GLU A 169 -17.72 7.33 43.89
N GLY A 170 -16.52 7.89 43.67
CA GLY A 170 -15.27 7.19 43.85
C GLY A 170 -14.85 6.31 42.68
N THR A 171 -15.53 6.36 41.51
CA THR A 171 -15.06 5.74 40.28
C THR A 171 -13.68 6.28 39.91
N THR A 172 -12.69 5.40 39.79
CA THR A 172 -11.28 5.71 39.49
C THR A 172 -10.85 5.38 38.06
N ALA A 173 -11.58 4.46 37.41
CA ALA A 173 -11.37 4.11 36.01
C ALA A 173 -12.68 3.67 35.34
N ALA A 174 -12.80 4.04 34.04
CA ALA A 174 -13.94 3.62 33.23
C ALA A 174 -13.44 3.13 31.85
N ARG A 175 -13.89 1.94 31.42
CA ARG A 175 -13.54 1.36 30.12
C ARG A 175 -14.79 0.97 29.36
N LEU A 176 -14.83 1.40 28.10
CA LEU A 176 -15.90 1.05 27.17
C LEU A 176 -15.34 0.10 26.11
N HIS A 177 -15.81 -1.14 26.11
CA HIS A 177 -15.51 -2.18 25.14
C HIS A 177 -16.69 -2.31 24.21
N LEU A 178 -16.48 -2.25 22.86
CA LEU A 178 -17.60 -2.35 21.93
C LEU A 178 -17.20 -2.89 20.56
N THR A 179 -18.19 -3.50 19.91
CA THR A 179 -18.18 -3.89 18.49
C THR A 179 -19.62 -3.84 17.95
N ALA A 180 -19.77 -3.91 16.62
CA ALA A 180 -21.09 -3.84 16.00
C ALA A 180 -21.17 -4.69 14.72
N GLY A 181 -22.38 -5.12 14.37
CA GLY A 181 -22.75 -5.47 13.00
C GLY A 181 -23.25 -4.22 12.29
N GLY A 182 -22.35 -3.54 11.61
CA GLY A 182 -22.48 -2.21 11.02
C GLY A 182 -21.27 -1.34 11.37
N THR A 183 -21.24 -0.10 10.87
CA THR A 183 -20.32 0.91 11.43
C THR A 183 -20.95 1.58 12.65
N TYR A 184 -20.13 2.14 13.56
CA TYR A 184 -20.67 2.83 14.72
C TYR A 184 -19.90 4.10 15.09
N GLU A 185 -20.59 5.03 15.75
CA GLU A 185 -20.02 6.15 16.48
C GLU A 185 -20.62 6.19 17.90
N ALA A 186 -19.74 6.17 18.92
CA ALA A 186 -20.15 6.22 20.32
C ALA A 186 -20.03 7.65 20.89
N PHE A 187 -20.96 8.03 21.76
CA PHE A 187 -21.03 9.35 22.40
C PHE A 187 -21.32 9.19 23.88
N ILE A 188 -20.74 10.06 24.70
CA ILE A 188 -21.07 10.26 26.12
C ILE A 188 -21.51 11.72 26.26
N ASP A 189 -22.73 11.95 26.71
CA ASP A 189 -23.34 13.28 26.88
C ASP A 189 -23.24 14.15 25.60
N GLY A 190 -23.35 13.50 24.42
CA GLY A 190 -23.25 14.13 23.11
C GLY A 190 -21.82 14.40 22.60
N VAL A 191 -20.79 14.00 23.33
CA VAL A 191 -19.38 14.11 22.92
C VAL A 191 -18.91 12.77 22.37
N LYS A 192 -18.34 12.76 21.14
CA LYS A 192 -17.82 11.54 20.48
C LYS A 192 -16.71 10.90 21.32
N VAL A 193 -16.75 9.59 21.49
CA VAL A 193 -15.74 8.75 22.15
C VAL A 193 -14.70 8.34 21.11
N GLY A 194 -13.43 8.62 21.40
CA GLY A 194 -12.32 8.27 20.49
C GLY A 194 -12.26 9.12 19.23
N THR A 195 -11.38 8.74 18.33
CA THR A 195 -11.14 9.42 17.04
C THR A 195 -11.38 8.53 15.84
N ASP A 196 -11.80 7.29 16.08
CA ASP A 196 -11.99 6.28 15.06
C ASP A 196 -13.10 6.66 14.08
N GLU A 197 -12.85 6.44 12.81
CA GLU A 197 -13.81 6.56 11.72
C GLU A 197 -14.17 5.14 11.23
N LEU A 198 -15.42 4.92 10.84
CA LEU A 198 -15.91 3.66 10.30
C LEU A 198 -15.64 2.43 11.20
N ALA A 199 -15.54 2.61 12.53
CA ALA A 199 -15.41 1.51 13.48
C ALA A 199 -16.63 0.55 13.39
N PRO A 200 -16.48 -0.76 13.64
CA PRO A 200 -15.30 -1.48 14.11
C PRO A 200 -14.29 -1.82 13.00
N GLY A 201 -14.51 -1.40 11.77
CA GLY A 201 -13.72 -1.75 10.59
C GLY A 201 -14.26 -2.97 9.84
N TRP A 202 -13.69 -3.25 8.66
CA TRP A 202 -14.09 -4.39 7.84
C TRP A 202 -13.19 -5.59 8.09
N THR A 203 -13.78 -6.72 8.46
CA THR A 203 -13.16 -8.05 8.57
C THR A 203 -14.08 -9.08 7.92
N GLU A 204 -13.66 -10.32 7.85
CA GLU A 204 -14.58 -11.41 7.52
C GLU A 204 -15.55 -11.62 8.71
N TYR A 205 -16.64 -10.86 8.71
CA TYR A 205 -17.61 -10.82 9.81
C TYR A 205 -18.34 -12.17 10.07
N ARG A 206 -18.12 -13.18 9.21
CA ARG A 206 -18.61 -14.54 9.47
C ARG A 206 -17.75 -15.29 10.46
N ASP A 207 -16.47 -14.88 10.60
CA ASP A 207 -15.46 -15.56 11.39
C ASP A 207 -15.02 -14.75 12.60
N ARG A 208 -14.81 -13.44 12.46
CA ARG A 208 -14.33 -12.58 13.54
C ARG A 208 -14.90 -11.15 13.50
N LEU A 209 -14.90 -10.53 14.68
CA LEU A 209 -15.31 -9.15 14.93
C LEU A 209 -14.21 -8.46 15.73
N LEU A 210 -13.80 -7.27 15.29
CA LEU A 210 -12.85 -6.45 16.04
C LEU A 210 -13.55 -5.72 17.18
N VAL A 211 -12.92 -5.74 18.35
CA VAL A 211 -13.39 -5.05 19.56
C VAL A 211 -12.48 -3.86 19.83
N GLN A 212 -13.07 -2.67 19.90
CA GLN A 212 -12.38 -1.47 20.36
C GLN A 212 -12.54 -1.29 21.87
N THR A 213 -11.50 -0.79 22.53
CA THR A 213 -11.51 -0.44 23.95
C THR A 213 -11.13 1.02 24.12
N HIS A 214 -11.99 1.79 24.80
CA HIS A 214 -11.77 3.21 25.03
C HIS A 214 -11.67 3.52 26.53
N ASP A 215 -10.70 4.37 26.91
CA ASP A 215 -10.65 4.97 28.22
C ASP A 215 -11.63 6.15 28.29
N VAL A 216 -12.73 5.95 28.99
CA VAL A 216 -13.77 6.97 29.15
C VAL A 216 -13.82 7.54 30.56
N THR A 217 -12.76 7.35 31.35
CA THR A 217 -12.69 7.77 32.75
C THR A 217 -12.97 9.28 32.93
N THR A 218 -12.40 10.10 32.06
CA THR A 218 -12.57 11.56 32.15
C THR A 218 -13.93 12.06 31.69
N ALA A 219 -14.62 11.28 30.84
CA ALA A 219 -15.96 11.60 30.35
C ALA A 219 -17.06 11.19 31.34
N LEU A 220 -16.80 10.21 32.19
CA LEU A 220 -17.77 9.63 33.13
C LEU A 220 -17.45 10.05 34.59
N THR A 221 -17.73 11.28 34.92
CA THR A 221 -17.66 11.77 36.31
C THR A 221 -18.84 11.22 37.14
N PRO A 222 -18.76 11.22 38.51
CA PRO A 222 -19.91 10.79 39.31
C PRO A 222 -21.18 11.55 38.96
N GLY A 223 -22.30 10.87 38.74
CA GLY A 223 -23.59 11.47 38.39
C GLY A 223 -24.29 10.75 37.22
N GLU A 224 -25.33 11.41 36.71
CA GLU A 224 -26.14 10.89 35.58
C GLU A 224 -25.44 11.16 34.24
N HIS A 225 -25.39 10.16 33.39
CA HIS A 225 -24.81 10.23 32.05
C HIS A 225 -25.67 9.49 31.00
N GLU A 226 -25.60 9.96 29.75
CA GLU A 226 -26.19 9.27 28.60
C GLU A 226 -25.05 8.73 27.71
N VAL A 227 -25.02 7.42 27.50
CA VAL A 227 -24.23 6.75 26.46
C VAL A 227 -25.14 6.54 25.26
N ALA A 228 -24.73 7.04 24.09
CA ALA A 228 -25.46 6.92 22.83
C ALA A 228 -24.55 6.38 21.74
N VAL A 229 -25.01 5.41 20.94
CA VAL A 229 -24.24 4.82 19.84
C VAL A 229 -25.08 4.85 18.57
N VAL A 230 -24.61 5.60 17.58
CA VAL A 230 -25.19 5.66 16.24
C VAL A 230 -24.66 4.46 15.42
N LEU A 231 -25.53 3.75 14.72
CA LEU A 231 -25.13 2.66 13.82
C LEU A 231 -25.35 3.03 12.34
N GLY A 232 -24.33 2.83 11.51
CA GLY A 232 -24.38 2.95 10.06
C GLY A 232 -24.41 1.60 9.35
N ASN A 233 -24.89 1.58 8.11
CA ASN A 233 -24.95 0.35 7.29
C ASN A 233 -23.56 -0.25 7.04
N GLY A 234 -22.57 0.60 6.71
CA GLY A 234 -21.20 0.21 6.46
C GLY A 234 -21.05 -0.98 5.51
N TRP A 235 -20.04 -1.79 5.69
CA TRP A 235 -19.82 -3.03 4.94
C TRP A 235 -20.76 -4.17 5.36
N TYR A 236 -21.35 -4.09 6.53
CA TYR A 236 -22.18 -5.17 7.09
C TYR A 236 -23.53 -5.29 6.36
N ARG A 237 -24.26 -4.16 6.22
CA ARG A 237 -25.63 -4.11 5.68
C ARG A 237 -25.74 -3.30 4.38
N GLY A 238 -24.78 -2.40 4.09
CA GLY A 238 -24.75 -1.55 2.91
C GLY A 238 -24.49 -2.30 1.61
N HIS A 239 -24.36 -1.54 0.53
CA HIS A 239 -23.99 -2.06 -0.78
C HIS A 239 -22.55 -2.53 -0.82
N LEU A 240 -22.30 -3.69 -1.42
CA LEU A 240 -20.98 -4.21 -1.75
C LEU A 240 -20.97 -4.71 -3.19
N THR A 241 -19.80 -4.56 -3.84
CA THR A 241 -19.51 -4.97 -5.21
C THR A 241 -20.30 -4.21 -6.28
N TRP A 242 -19.86 -4.33 -7.55
CA TRP A 242 -20.59 -3.77 -8.72
C TRP A 242 -22.00 -4.35 -8.92
N ALA A 243 -22.29 -5.49 -8.31
CA ALA A 243 -23.63 -6.08 -8.31
C ALA A 243 -24.56 -5.44 -7.26
N LYS A 244 -24.08 -4.46 -6.49
CA LYS A 244 -24.81 -3.81 -5.39
C LYS A 244 -25.48 -4.81 -4.45
N ARG A 245 -24.72 -5.83 -4.03
CA ARG A 245 -25.22 -6.82 -3.08
C ARG A 245 -25.45 -6.16 -1.73
N GLU A 246 -26.66 -6.27 -1.21
CA GLU A 246 -27.05 -5.73 0.10
C GLU A 246 -26.97 -6.79 1.19
N ALA A 247 -26.71 -6.36 2.43
CA ALA A 247 -26.78 -7.17 3.63
C ALA A 247 -25.98 -8.48 3.53
N VAL A 248 -24.78 -8.41 2.95
CA VAL A 248 -23.92 -9.58 2.69
C VAL A 248 -23.62 -10.37 3.98
N TYR A 249 -23.55 -9.67 5.12
CA TYR A 249 -23.28 -10.26 6.42
C TYR A 249 -24.52 -10.32 7.33
N GLY A 250 -25.53 -9.51 7.08
CA GLY A 250 -26.78 -9.49 7.82
C GLY A 250 -27.62 -8.27 7.54
N ASP A 251 -28.95 -8.42 7.71
CA ASP A 251 -29.96 -7.41 7.43
C ASP A 251 -30.32 -6.52 8.64
N ARG A 252 -29.82 -6.88 9.85
CA ARG A 252 -30.07 -6.16 11.10
C ARG A 252 -28.79 -5.60 11.68
N LEU A 253 -28.70 -4.28 11.84
CA LEU A 253 -27.61 -3.65 12.60
C LEU A 253 -27.75 -4.00 14.08
N TRP A 254 -26.64 -4.24 14.74
CA TRP A 254 -26.62 -4.57 16.16
C TRP A 254 -25.36 -3.99 16.83
N LEU A 255 -25.45 -3.76 18.14
CA LEU A 255 -24.37 -3.29 19.01
C LEU A 255 -24.13 -4.29 20.13
N LEU A 256 -22.88 -4.60 20.39
CA LEU A 256 -22.40 -5.25 21.62
C LEU A 256 -21.48 -4.27 22.34
N ALA A 257 -21.87 -3.78 23.51
CA ALA A 257 -21.07 -2.84 24.27
C ALA A 257 -21.07 -3.22 25.76
N GLN A 258 -19.92 -3.08 26.42
CA GLN A 258 -19.75 -3.29 27.85
C GLN A 258 -18.92 -2.15 28.44
N LEU A 259 -19.56 -1.38 29.31
CA LEU A 259 -18.93 -0.32 30.12
C LEU A 259 -18.57 -0.88 31.49
N GLU A 260 -17.33 -0.72 31.89
CA GLU A 260 -16.81 -1.14 33.20
C GLU A 260 -16.37 0.08 34.00
N LEU A 261 -16.91 0.22 35.18
CA LEU A 261 -16.68 1.31 36.15
C LEU A 261 -15.97 0.74 37.36
N THR A 262 -14.68 1.04 37.53
CA THR A 262 -13.87 0.54 38.65
C THR A 262 -13.78 1.60 39.75
N GLY A 263 -14.04 1.21 40.98
CA GLY A 263 -13.98 2.06 42.17
C GLY A 263 -13.54 1.25 43.41
N PRO A 264 -13.59 1.86 44.62
CA PRO A 264 -13.13 1.22 45.85
C PRO A 264 -13.86 -0.09 46.19
N ASP A 265 -15.12 -0.23 45.75
CA ASP A 265 -15.96 -1.38 46.04
C ASP A 265 -15.86 -2.47 44.93
N GLY A 266 -14.94 -2.30 43.98
CA GLY A 266 -14.74 -3.19 42.81
C GLY A 266 -15.23 -2.61 41.50
N THR A 267 -15.46 -3.49 40.52
CA THR A 267 -15.90 -3.11 39.16
C THR A 267 -17.39 -3.35 39.00
N THR A 268 -18.10 -2.31 38.56
CA THR A 268 -19.50 -2.37 38.14
C THR A 268 -19.57 -2.44 36.62
N THR A 269 -20.33 -3.40 36.10
CA THR A 269 -20.47 -3.59 34.64
C THR A 269 -21.85 -3.15 34.17
N VAL A 270 -21.89 -2.32 33.13
CA VAL A 270 -23.11 -1.93 32.43
C VAL A 270 -23.00 -2.41 31.00
N GLY A 271 -23.61 -3.54 30.68
CA GLY A 271 -23.63 -4.11 29.33
C GLY A 271 -24.87 -3.68 28.53
N THR A 272 -24.82 -3.96 27.22
CA THR A 272 -26.00 -3.93 26.37
C THR A 272 -26.96 -5.04 26.76
N ASP A 273 -28.22 -4.66 27.03
CA ASP A 273 -29.31 -5.51 27.49
C ASP A 273 -30.67 -4.84 27.21
N GLU A 274 -31.76 -5.44 27.74
CA GLU A 274 -33.13 -4.93 27.61
C GLU A 274 -33.39 -3.55 28.26
N ARG A 275 -32.47 -2.99 29.02
CA ARG A 275 -32.59 -1.67 29.65
C ARG A 275 -32.14 -0.54 28.72
N TRP A 276 -31.61 -0.88 27.56
CA TRP A 276 -31.34 0.08 26.50
C TRP A 276 -32.59 0.42 25.71
N THR A 277 -32.62 1.60 25.13
CA THR A 277 -33.63 2.07 24.18
C THR A 277 -32.98 2.43 22.86
N TRP A 278 -33.78 2.63 21.83
CA TRP A 278 -33.30 3.18 20.57
C TRP A 278 -34.23 4.28 20.04
N ARG A 279 -33.68 5.14 19.19
CA ARG A 279 -34.39 6.23 18.52
C ARG A 279 -33.76 6.50 17.15
N PRO A 280 -34.50 7.05 16.16
CA PRO A 280 -33.91 7.43 14.88
C PRO A 280 -33.01 8.66 15.05
N SER A 281 -31.84 8.69 14.34
CA SER A 281 -30.97 9.87 14.24
C SER A 281 -31.49 10.86 13.20
N ASN A 282 -30.75 11.96 12.99
CA ASN A 282 -30.96 12.88 11.88
C ASN A 282 -30.30 12.42 10.56
N VAL A 283 -29.60 11.30 10.55
CA VAL A 283 -29.06 10.67 9.32
C VAL A 283 -30.16 9.82 8.72
N SER A 284 -30.81 10.33 7.68
CA SER A 284 -31.97 9.69 7.04
C SER A 284 -31.59 8.58 6.06
N ALA A 285 -30.38 8.60 5.52
CA ALA A 285 -29.80 7.54 4.69
C ALA A 285 -28.28 7.52 4.84
N ASN A 286 -27.67 6.34 4.73
CA ASN A 286 -26.21 6.19 4.69
C ASN A 286 -25.82 4.91 3.93
N ASP A 287 -24.79 5.02 3.10
CA ASP A 287 -24.18 3.91 2.36
C ASP A 287 -22.76 4.31 1.97
N LEU A 288 -21.83 3.37 1.94
CA LEU A 288 -20.42 3.68 1.59
C LEU A 288 -20.28 4.09 0.12
N TYR A 289 -21.13 3.55 -0.79
CA TYR A 289 -21.06 3.86 -2.22
C TYR A 289 -21.93 5.06 -2.60
N ASP A 290 -23.13 5.13 -2.00
CA ASP A 290 -24.13 6.09 -2.44
C ASP A 290 -24.02 7.43 -1.70
N GLY A 291 -23.51 7.44 -0.46
CA GLY A 291 -23.32 8.66 0.34
C GLY A 291 -24.24 8.72 1.56
N GLN A 292 -24.40 9.91 2.13
CA GLN A 292 -25.14 10.15 3.36
C GLN A 292 -26.11 11.33 3.22
N ASP A 293 -27.33 11.17 3.71
CA ASP A 293 -28.33 12.22 3.79
C ASP A 293 -28.56 12.62 5.24
N VAL A 294 -28.49 13.92 5.56
CA VAL A 294 -28.61 14.47 6.92
C VAL A 294 -29.68 15.57 6.97
N ASP A 295 -30.60 15.50 7.93
CA ASP A 295 -31.57 16.58 8.20
C ASP A 295 -31.22 17.30 9.51
N LEU A 296 -30.61 18.46 9.40
CA LEU A 296 -30.15 19.26 10.55
C LEU A 296 -31.28 19.96 11.31
N ARG A 297 -32.52 19.88 10.85
CA ARG A 297 -33.70 20.31 11.59
C ARG A 297 -34.06 19.35 12.73
N LEU A 298 -33.50 18.13 12.69
CA LEU A 298 -33.66 17.09 13.70
C LEU A 298 -32.41 17.02 14.60
N PRO A 299 -32.57 16.60 15.87
CA PRO A 299 -31.41 16.39 16.75
C PRO A 299 -30.51 15.28 16.20
N ALA A 300 -29.18 15.49 16.23
CA ALA A 300 -28.20 14.54 15.68
C ALA A 300 -28.35 13.13 16.30
N LEU A 301 -28.47 13.05 17.62
CA LEU A 301 -28.66 11.80 18.37
C LEU A 301 -30.15 11.45 18.58
N GLY A 302 -31.05 11.99 17.75
CA GLY A 302 -32.49 11.74 17.82
C GLY A 302 -33.19 12.40 19.01
N SER A 303 -34.53 12.34 19.02
CA SER A 303 -35.38 12.91 20.10
C SER A 303 -35.72 11.84 21.13
N ALA A 304 -35.63 12.20 22.41
CA ALA A 304 -36.07 11.33 23.51
C ALA A 304 -37.58 10.96 23.43
N ASP A 305 -38.39 11.79 22.79
CA ASP A 305 -39.81 11.51 22.59
C ASP A 305 -40.07 10.35 21.59
N ALA A 306 -39.07 9.96 20.81
CA ALA A 306 -39.15 8.88 19.82
C ALA A 306 -38.49 7.57 20.33
N GLU A 307 -38.18 7.46 21.62
CA GLU A 307 -37.54 6.26 22.16
C GLU A 307 -38.47 5.03 22.13
N ALA A 308 -37.87 3.91 21.70
CA ALA A 308 -38.50 2.58 21.67
C ALA A 308 -37.58 1.54 22.32
N GLN A 309 -38.15 0.38 22.67
CA GLN A 309 -37.37 -0.73 23.25
C GLN A 309 -36.49 -1.41 22.20
N VAL A 310 -35.30 -1.80 22.59
CA VAL A 310 -34.42 -2.66 21.80
C VAL A 310 -34.86 -4.12 21.82
N GLU A 311 -34.41 -4.91 20.86
CA GLU A 311 -34.45 -6.37 20.89
C GLU A 311 -33.06 -6.88 21.29
N VAL A 312 -32.99 -7.82 22.22
CA VAL A 312 -31.76 -8.47 22.64
C VAL A 312 -31.51 -9.72 21.82
N LEU A 313 -30.32 -9.86 21.26
CA LEU A 313 -29.89 -10.98 20.43
C LEU A 313 -28.96 -11.94 21.23
N PRO A 314 -28.80 -13.20 20.76
CA PRO A 314 -27.77 -14.08 21.31
C PRO A 314 -26.37 -13.51 21.04
N LEU A 315 -25.39 -13.83 21.91
CA LEU A 315 -24.00 -13.46 21.69
C LEU A 315 -23.48 -14.11 20.39
N PRO A 316 -22.82 -13.36 19.50
CA PRO A 316 -22.38 -13.86 18.20
C PRO A 316 -21.42 -15.04 18.38
N GLU A 317 -21.47 -16.01 17.47
CA GLU A 317 -20.56 -17.19 17.54
C GLU A 317 -19.14 -16.85 17.08
N GLN A 318 -18.98 -15.81 16.31
CA GLN A 318 -17.72 -15.30 15.79
C GLN A 318 -16.71 -14.99 16.92
N ALA A 319 -15.45 -15.04 16.61
CA ALA A 319 -14.40 -14.62 17.52
C ALA A 319 -14.50 -13.11 17.80
N LEU A 320 -14.47 -12.74 19.09
CA LEU A 320 -14.34 -11.35 19.51
C LEU A 320 -12.86 -11.08 19.76
N GLU A 321 -12.22 -10.31 18.88
CA GLU A 321 -10.76 -10.14 18.89
C GLU A 321 -10.35 -8.70 19.20
N PRO A 322 -9.24 -8.51 19.93
CA PRO A 322 -8.63 -7.19 20.06
C PRO A 322 -8.33 -6.55 18.70
N THR A 323 -8.47 -5.25 18.61
CA THR A 323 -8.10 -4.48 17.41
C THR A 323 -6.58 -4.30 17.36
N THR A 324 -5.90 -5.13 16.59
CA THR A 324 -4.43 -5.16 16.47
C THR A 324 -3.88 -4.28 15.32
N LEU A 325 -4.73 -3.59 14.60
CA LEU A 325 -4.37 -2.65 13.53
C LEU A 325 -4.68 -1.21 13.94
N GLU A 326 -4.01 -0.26 13.31
CA GLU A 326 -4.36 1.15 13.45
C GLU A 326 -5.72 1.40 12.76
N MET A 327 -6.71 1.85 13.54
CA MET A 327 -8.05 2.17 13.03
C MET A 327 -8.01 3.40 12.11
N PRO A 328 -8.94 3.49 11.14
CA PRO A 328 -9.10 4.69 10.34
C PRO A 328 -9.39 5.90 11.23
N THR A 329 -8.71 7.00 10.95
CA THR A 329 -8.90 8.30 11.60
C THR A 329 -8.79 9.42 10.58
N VAL A 330 -9.19 10.62 10.94
CA VAL A 330 -8.91 11.81 10.12
C VAL A 330 -7.43 12.16 10.27
N ILE A 331 -6.64 11.86 9.22
CA ILE A 331 -5.19 12.10 9.21
C ILE A 331 -4.82 13.49 8.70
N GLY A 332 -5.76 14.23 8.12
CA GLY A 332 -5.54 15.57 7.60
C GLY A 332 -6.79 16.25 7.06
N GLU A 333 -6.66 17.52 6.76
CA GLU A 333 -7.73 18.34 6.16
C GLU A 333 -7.20 19.06 4.92
N VAL A 334 -8.00 19.09 3.85
CA VAL A 334 -7.69 19.74 2.57
C VAL A 334 -8.79 20.75 2.25
N ARG A 335 -8.38 21.96 1.88
CA ARG A 335 -9.29 23.02 1.43
C ARG A 335 -9.28 23.16 -0.08
N PRO A 336 -10.38 23.61 -0.70
CA PRO A 336 -10.41 23.91 -2.10
C PRO A 336 -9.31 24.92 -2.50
N VAL A 337 -8.63 24.63 -3.60
CA VAL A 337 -7.62 25.51 -4.20
C VAL A 337 -8.19 26.36 -5.34
N GLU A 338 -9.31 25.91 -5.91
CA GLU A 338 -9.99 26.59 -7.03
C GLU A 338 -11.50 26.37 -6.97
N VAL A 339 -12.26 27.37 -7.43
CA VAL A 339 -13.70 27.27 -7.68
C VAL A 339 -13.91 27.38 -9.17
N ILE A 340 -14.46 26.32 -9.76
CA ILE A 340 -14.66 26.16 -11.20
C ILE A 340 -16.14 26.33 -11.52
N THR A 341 -16.45 27.14 -12.53
CA THR A 341 -17.78 27.10 -13.17
C THR A 341 -17.66 26.24 -14.41
N THR A 342 -18.38 25.10 -14.42
CA THR A 342 -18.35 24.17 -15.55
C THR A 342 -19.02 24.77 -16.80
N PRO A 343 -18.78 24.22 -18.00
CA PRO A 343 -19.49 24.62 -19.22
C PRO A 343 -21.04 24.56 -19.12
N SER A 344 -21.56 23.64 -18.32
CA SER A 344 -23.00 23.54 -18.03
C SER A 344 -23.49 24.55 -16.98
N GLY A 345 -22.60 25.35 -16.38
CA GLY A 345 -22.92 26.39 -15.40
C GLY A 345 -23.00 25.88 -13.95
N ARG A 346 -22.48 24.72 -13.65
CA ARG A 346 -22.42 24.15 -12.29
C ARG A 346 -21.18 24.67 -11.53
N THR A 347 -21.25 24.68 -10.21
CA THR A 347 -20.13 25.08 -9.36
C THR A 347 -19.42 23.86 -8.81
N VAL A 348 -18.11 23.76 -9.10
CA VAL A 348 -17.24 22.66 -8.69
C VAL A 348 -16.04 23.22 -7.92
N LEU A 349 -15.70 22.58 -6.83
CA LEU A 349 -14.49 22.84 -6.05
C LEU A 349 -13.38 21.88 -6.47
N ASP A 350 -12.20 22.36 -6.82
CA ASP A 350 -10.98 21.56 -6.96
C ASP A 350 -10.19 21.59 -5.66
N LEU A 351 -9.93 20.42 -5.07
CA LEU A 351 -9.11 20.26 -3.87
C LEU A 351 -7.60 20.22 -4.19
N GLY A 352 -7.23 20.14 -5.48
CA GLY A 352 -5.83 20.03 -5.92
C GLY A 352 -5.19 18.66 -5.68
N GLN A 353 -5.87 17.77 -4.95
CA GLN A 353 -5.42 16.41 -4.61
C GLN A 353 -6.59 15.44 -4.65
N ASN A 354 -6.44 14.30 -5.35
CA ASN A 354 -7.35 13.16 -5.22
C ASN A 354 -7.10 12.47 -3.88
N LEU A 355 -8.13 12.25 -3.10
CA LEU A 355 -8.06 11.78 -1.71
C LEU A 355 -9.26 10.90 -1.35
N THR A 356 -9.15 10.20 -0.24
CA THR A 356 -10.27 9.43 0.34
C THR A 356 -10.70 10.03 1.67
N GLY A 357 -12.02 10.15 1.85
CA GLY A 357 -12.59 10.67 3.08
C GLY A 357 -13.99 11.24 2.88
N HIS A 358 -14.31 12.29 3.63
CA HIS A 358 -15.61 12.94 3.58
C HIS A 358 -15.50 14.46 3.72
N VAL A 359 -16.52 15.18 3.27
CA VAL A 359 -16.58 16.63 3.41
C VAL A 359 -17.10 17.02 4.79
N ARG A 360 -16.49 18.05 5.37
CA ARG A 360 -17.05 18.86 6.45
C ARG A 360 -17.51 20.19 5.88
N LEU A 361 -18.78 20.51 6.11
CA LEU A 361 -19.41 21.74 5.65
C LEU A 361 -19.77 22.63 6.84
N THR A 362 -19.47 23.94 6.73
CA THR A 362 -19.90 24.97 7.68
C THR A 362 -20.70 26.02 6.90
N VAL A 363 -21.99 26.18 7.18
CA VAL A 363 -22.89 27.00 6.35
C VAL A 363 -23.97 27.68 7.20
N THR A 364 -24.43 28.82 6.73
CA THR A 364 -25.61 29.50 7.28
C THR A 364 -26.60 29.70 6.13
N GLY A 365 -27.83 29.25 6.30
CA GLY A 365 -28.86 29.34 5.26
C GLY A 365 -30.28 29.19 5.81
N GLU A 366 -31.30 29.32 4.95
CA GLU A 366 -32.69 29.19 5.36
C GLU A 366 -33.03 27.74 5.74
N ALA A 367 -33.91 27.55 6.76
CA ALA A 367 -34.36 26.24 7.19
C ALA A 367 -35.05 25.49 6.02
N GLY A 368 -34.64 24.24 5.84
CA GLY A 368 -35.20 23.39 4.76
C GLY A 368 -34.49 23.54 3.41
N THR A 369 -33.51 24.43 3.29
CA THR A 369 -32.64 24.47 2.08
C THR A 369 -31.86 23.15 2.02
N VAL A 370 -31.87 22.51 0.86
CA VAL A 370 -31.13 21.26 0.61
C VAL A 370 -29.87 21.56 -0.21
N LEU A 371 -28.72 21.20 0.34
CA LEU A 371 -27.47 21.19 -0.40
C LEU A 371 -27.19 19.76 -0.87
N THR A 372 -26.69 19.64 -2.10
CA THR A 372 -26.24 18.37 -2.68
C THR A 372 -24.77 18.49 -3.06
N LEU A 373 -23.96 17.56 -2.56
CA LEU A 373 -22.53 17.43 -2.83
C LEU A 373 -22.29 16.17 -3.65
N ARG A 374 -21.71 16.30 -4.85
CA ARG A 374 -21.33 15.17 -5.70
C ARG A 374 -19.83 15.10 -5.82
N HIS A 375 -19.27 13.91 -5.73
CA HIS A 375 -17.84 13.68 -5.65
C HIS A 375 -17.32 12.98 -6.90
N ALA A 376 -16.19 13.42 -7.46
CA ALA A 376 -15.51 12.74 -8.56
C ALA A 376 -13.99 12.94 -8.49
N GLU A 377 -13.24 12.03 -9.12
CA GLU A 377 -11.78 12.06 -9.14
C GLU A 377 -11.21 13.03 -10.19
N VAL A 378 -11.90 13.21 -11.31
CA VAL A 378 -11.42 13.95 -12.47
C VAL A 378 -12.52 14.78 -13.13
N LEU A 379 -12.12 15.73 -13.95
CA LEU A 379 -13.00 16.40 -14.90
C LEU A 379 -12.79 15.84 -16.30
N GLU A 380 -13.86 15.75 -17.09
CA GLU A 380 -13.85 15.44 -18.51
C GLU A 380 -14.47 16.60 -19.29
N ARG A 381 -13.70 17.21 -20.18
CA ARG A 381 -14.15 18.41 -20.95
C ARG A 381 -14.68 19.56 -20.06
N GLY A 382 -14.14 19.66 -18.83
CA GLY A 382 -14.52 20.68 -17.85
C GLY A 382 -15.77 20.37 -17.03
N GLU A 383 -16.41 19.22 -17.22
CA GLU A 383 -17.53 18.71 -16.42
C GLU A 383 -17.07 17.60 -15.46
N MET A 384 -17.89 17.28 -14.43
CA MET A 384 -17.60 16.19 -13.50
C MET A 384 -17.49 14.85 -14.23
N GLY A 385 -16.38 14.16 -14.09
CA GLY A 385 -16.12 12.84 -14.66
C GLY A 385 -16.79 11.72 -13.85
N MET A 386 -18.10 11.53 -13.99
CA MET A 386 -18.88 10.59 -13.18
C MET A 386 -18.78 9.13 -13.66
N ARG A 387 -18.41 8.88 -14.91
CA ARG A 387 -18.41 7.53 -15.49
C ARG A 387 -17.51 6.52 -14.75
N PRO A 388 -16.30 6.89 -14.24
CA PRO A 388 -15.48 5.96 -13.45
C PRO A 388 -16.10 5.50 -12.13
N LEU A 389 -17.12 6.17 -11.63
CA LEU A 389 -17.83 5.78 -10.41
C LEU A 389 -18.74 4.56 -10.63
N ARG A 390 -19.05 4.24 -11.89
CA ARG A 390 -19.96 3.16 -12.29
C ARG A 390 -21.33 3.32 -11.61
N GLY A 391 -21.73 2.38 -10.75
CA GLY A 391 -22.99 2.40 -10.01
C GLY A 391 -22.97 3.17 -8.70
N ALA A 392 -21.83 3.62 -8.19
CA ALA A 392 -21.76 4.40 -6.95
C ALA A 392 -22.25 5.83 -7.17
N ALA A 393 -23.23 6.28 -6.39
CA ALA A 393 -23.81 7.62 -6.52
C ALA A 393 -22.86 8.71 -5.97
N CYS A 394 -22.03 8.42 -5.02
CA CYS A 394 -21.04 9.32 -4.39
C CYS A 394 -21.62 10.71 -4.11
N THR A 395 -22.81 10.74 -3.49
CA THR A 395 -23.61 11.96 -3.34
C THR A 395 -24.11 12.11 -1.90
N ASP A 396 -23.68 13.20 -1.26
CA ASP A 396 -24.18 13.57 0.07
C ASP A 396 -25.22 14.68 -0.03
N ARG A 397 -26.20 14.67 0.88
CA ARG A 397 -27.21 15.72 0.98
C ARG A 397 -27.35 16.19 2.42
N VAL A 398 -27.57 17.50 2.56
CA VAL A 398 -27.89 18.08 3.86
C VAL A 398 -29.04 19.04 3.75
N THR A 399 -30.03 18.89 4.65
CA THR A 399 -31.12 19.85 4.85
C THR A 399 -30.76 20.76 6.00
N LEU A 400 -30.69 22.08 5.74
CA LEU A 400 -30.23 23.08 6.71
C LEU A 400 -31.25 23.32 7.80
N SER A 401 -30.77 23.64 9.03
CA SER A 401 -31.61 23.93 10.20
C SER A 401 -32.23 25.33 10.18
N GLY A 402 -31.62 26.28 9.46
CA GLY A 402 -31.97 27.70 9.47
C GLY A 402 -31.06 28.55 10.37
N GLY A 403 -30.02 27.94 10.93
CA GLY A 403 -29.03 28.56 11.78
C GLY A 403 -27.62 28.52 11.16
N HIS A 404 -26.62 28.52 12.04
CA HIS A 404 -25.23 28.24 11.69
C HIS A 404 -25.01 26.73 11.84
N ASP A 405 -24.92 26.05 10.71
CA ASP A 405 -24.84 24.59 10.62
C ASP A 405 -23.40 24.11 10.40
N VAL A 406 -23.01 23.05 11.11
CA VAL A 406 -21.77 22.31 10.91
C VAL A 406 -22.11 20.85 10.75
N VAL A 407 -21.73 20.22 9.63
CA VAL A 407 -21.98 18.81 9.35
C VAL A 407 -20.75 18.15 8.76
N ALA A 408 -20.52 16.88 9.12
CA ALA A 408 -19.60 15.97 8.48
C ALA A 408 -20.31 14.65 8.16
N PHE A 409 -19.99 14.03 7.04
CA PHE A 409 -20.66 12.83 6.55
C PHE A 409 -19.86 11.59 6.96
N THR A 410 -19.91 11.22 8.23
CA THR A 410 -19.01 10.24 8.87
C THR A 410 -19.44 8.76 8.72
N LEU A 411 -20.68 8.48 8.27
CA LEU A 411 -21.18 7.12 8.01
C LEU A 411 -21.05 6.71 6.53
N THR A 412 -20.23 7.43 5.77
CA THR A 412 -19.86 7.18 4.38
C THR A 412 -18.41 7.58 4.14
N GLN A 413 -17.87 7.22 2.98
CA GLN A 413 -16.60 7.76 2.49
C GLN A 413 -16.57 7.79 0.97
N HIS A 414 -15.83 8.72 0.40
CA HIS A 414 -15.68 8.91 -1.04
C HIS A 414 -14.20 9.02 -1.42
N GLY A 415 -13.86 8.57 -2.65
CA GLY A 415 -12.61 8.88 -3.32
C GLY A 415 -12.85 10.04 -4.30
N PHE A 416 -12.18 11.19 -4.11
CA PHE A 416 -12.46 12.37 -4.91
C PHE A 416 -11.36 13.44 -4.89
N ARG A 417 -11.29 14.21 -5.95
CA ARG A 417 -10.57 15.49 -6.03
C ARG A 417 -11.53 16.67 -6.21
N TYR A 418 -12.67 16.43 -6.86
CA TYR A 418 -13.64 17.46 -7.21
C TYR A 418 -14.94 17.26 -6.45
N VAL A 419 -15.53 18.38 -6.00
CA VAL A 419 -16.82 18.39 -5.33
C VAL A 419 -17.75 19.38 -6.03
N GLU A 420 -18.77 18.89 -6.72
CA GLU A 420 -19.86 19.73 -7.24
C GLU A 420 -20.84 20.03 -6.10
N VAL A 421 -21.17 21.29 -5.90
CA VAL A 421 -22.09 21.72 -4.85
C VAL A 421 -23.29 22.46 -5.47
N ASP A 422 -24.49 21.93 -5.20
CA ASP A 422 -25.75 22.50 -5.62
C ASP A 422 -26.55 23.02 -4.40
N GLY A 423 -27.27 24.11 -4.54
CA GLY A 423 -28.10 24.69 -3.50
C GLY A 423 -27.38 25.57 -2.46
N PHE A 424 -26.09 25.84 -2.59
CA PHE A 424 -25.36 26.65 -1.62
C PHE A 424 -25.83 28.12 -1.60
N PRO A 425 -26.14 28.68 -0.41
CA PRO A 425 -26.76 30.02 -0.28
C PRO A 425 -25.80 31.20 -0.39
N GLY A 426 -24.59 31.01 -0.95
CA GLY A 426 -23.54 32.02 -1.11
C GLY A 426 -22.90 32.01 -2.47
N ASP A 427 -21.84 32.79 -2.64
CA ASP A 427 -21.00 32.80 -3.83
C ASP A 427 -19.88 31.75 -3.76
N GLY A 428 -19.08 31.63 -4.82
CA GLY A 428 -17.99 30.66 -4.88
C GLY A 428 -16.90 30.85 -3.83
N GLU A 429 -16.60 32.11 -3.43
CA GLU A 429 -15.58 32.39 -2.43
C GLU A 429 -16.05 31.92 -1.03
N THR A 430 -17.27 32.24 -0.66
CA THR A 430 -17.88 31.75 0.58
C THR A 430 -18.05 30.23 0.60
N LEU A 431 -18.36 29.60 -0.54
CA LEU A 431 -18.41 28.15 -0.69
C LEU A 431 -17.03 27.51 -0.45
N ALA A 432 -15.97 28.04 -1.03
CA ALA A 432 -14.61 27.52 -0.83
C ALA A 432 -14.16 27.59 0.65
N GLN A 433 -14.63 28.63 1.38
CA GLN A 433 -14.36 28.77 2.81
C GLN A 433 -15.22 27.82 3.67
N ALA A 434 -16.40 27.47 3.21
CA ALA A 434 -17.37 26.61 3.88
C ALA A 434 -17.00 25.12 3.85
N VAL A 435 -16.28 24.68 2.81
CA VAL A 435 -15.97 23.27 2.55
C VAL A 435 -14.55 22.94 3.00
N THR A 436 -14.41 21.83 3.72
CA THR A 436 -13.13 21.21 4.06
C THR A 436 -13.25 19.71 3.83
N ALA A 437 -12.39 19.12 3.00
CA ALA A 437 -12.29 17.68 2.87
C ALA A 437 -11.44 17.12 4.03
N ARG A 438 -11.94 16.11 4.71
CA ARG A 438 -11.26 15.37 5.78
C ARG A 438 -10.71 14.09 5.20
N VAL A 439 -9.38 13.93 5.24
CA VAL A 439 -8.70 12.74 4.71
C VAL A 439 -8.79 11.65 5.76
N VAL A 440 -9.41 10.52 5.40
CA VAL A 440 -9.58 9.36 6.27
C VAL A 440 -8.66 8.24 5.79
N SER A 441 -7.89 7.66 6.69
CA SER A 441 -7.02 6.51 6.43
C SER A 441 -6.75 5.76 7.72
N SER A 442 -6.40 4.46 7.63
CA SER A 442 -5.78 3.77 8.76
C SER A 442 -4.53 4.52 9.20
N GLY A 443 -4.41 4.75 10.51
CA GLY A 443 -3.44 5.69 11.09
C GLY A 443 -1.98 5.24 11.05
N MET A 444 -1.53 4.60 9.97
CA MET A 444 -0.18 4.07 9.83
C MET A 444 0.89 5.16 9.84
N GLU A 445 2.00 4.90 10.55
CA GLU A 445 3.14 5.82 10.63
C GLU A 445 3.93 5.80 9.31
N ARG A 446 4.30 6.99 8.79
CA ARG A 446 5.16 7.08 7.59
C ARG A 446 6.53 6.48 7.86
N ALA A 447 7.02 5.62 6.96
CA ALA A 447 8.28 4.89 7.10
C ALA A 447 9.35 5.30 6.09
N ALA A 448 9.02 5.99 4.98
CA ALA A 448 10.03 6.42 4.00
C ALA A 448 9.81 7.83 3.46
N TRP A 449 10.94 8.49 3.18
CA TRP A 449 11.05 9.78 2.49
C TRP A 449 12.08 9.63 1.37
N PHE A 450 11.66 9.92 0.16
CA PHE A 450 12.48 9.82 -1.05
C PHE A 450 12.59 11.18 -1.73
N ASP A 451 13.75 11.50 -2.25
CA ASP A 451 13.99 12.65 -3.11
C ASP A 451 15.03 12.33 -4.19
N SER A 452 14.92 12.99 -5.34
CA SER A 452 15.86 12.84 -6.45
C SER A 452 15.96 14.13 -7.28
N SER A 453 16.94 14.16 -8.17
CA SER A 453 17.10 15.26 -9.13
C SER A 453 15.98 15.38 -10.17
N HIS A 454 15.01 14.45 -10.19
CA HIS A 454 13.96 14.41 -11.21
C HIS A 454 12.57 14.65 -10.61
N ALA A 455 12.04 15.87 -10.77
CA ALA A 455 10.79 16.32 -10.14
C ALA A 455 9.56 15.41 -10.45
N LEU A 456 9.45 14.85 -11.67
CA LEU A 456 8.33 13.98 -12.03
C LEU A 456 8.43 12.63 -11.29
N VAL A 457 9.64 12.12 -11.04
CA VAL A 457 9.85 10.88 -10.25
C VAL A 457 9.50 11.13 -8.79
N ASN A 458 9.89 12.29 -8.23
CA ASN A 458 9.50 12.67 -6.87
C ASN A 458 7.97 12.75 -6.75
N ARG A 459 7.29 13.31 -7.78
CA ARG A 459 5.82 13.35 -7.83
C ARG A 459 5.22 11.94 -7.95
N LEU A 460 5.81 11.04 -8.73
CA LEU A 460 5.36 9.65 -8.83
C LEU A 460 5.38 8.95 -7.46
N VAL A 461 6.46 9.11 -6.69
CA VAL A 461 6.56 8.56 -5.33
C VAL A 461 5.49 9.15 -4.42
N GLU A 462 5.24 10.46 -4.51
CA GLU A 462 4.19 11.12 -3.73
C GLU A 462 2.78 10.63 -4.15
N ASN A 463 2.53 10.41 -5.45
CA ASN A 463 1.28 9.81 -5.93
C ASN A 463 1.08 8.39 -5.39
N THR A 464 2.15 7.59 -5.32
CA THR A 464 2.10 6.24 -4.72
C THR A 464 1.77 6.32 -3.24
N ARG A 465 2.36 7.27 -2.50
CA ARG A 465 2.08 7.51 -1.09
C ARG A 465 0.60 7.85 -0.87
N TRP A 466 0.04 8.75 -1.68
CA TRP A 466 -1.38 9.12 -1.60
C TRP A 466 -2.28 7.92 -1.92
N SER A 467 -2.04 7.18 -3.00
CA SER A 467 -2.83 5.99 -3.31
C SER A 467 -2.76 4.93 -2.22
N THR A 468 -1.64 4.83 -1.47
CA THR A 468 -1.54 3.91 -0.34
C THR A 468 -2.49 4.32 0.79
N ILE A 469 -2.44 5.57 1.26
CA ILE A 469 -3.29 6.01 2.39
C ILE A 469 -4.76 6.09 2.01
N ASP A 470 -5.07 6.37 0.76
CA ASP A 470 -6.43 6.48 0.26
C ASP A 470 -7.15 5.14 0.15
N ASN A 471 -6.39 4.06 -0.03
CA ASN A 471 -6.92 2.70 -0.20
C ASN A 471 -6.73 1.81 1.02
N PHE A 472 -5.91 2.21 2.01
CA PHE A 472 -5.68 1.42 3.22
C PHE A 472 -6.61 1.88 4.34
N ILE A 473 -7.87 1.36 4.31
CA ILE A 473 -8.92 1.67 5.28
C ILE A 473 -9.49 0.36 5.80
N THR A 474 -8.89 -0.16 6.85
CA THR A 474 -9.06 -1.50 7.47
C THR A 474 -8.71 -2.69 6.58
N VAL A 475 -8.91 -2.59 5.27
CA VAL A 475 -8.45 -3.55 4.25
C VAL A 475 -7.77 -2.77 3.11
N PRO A 476 -6.82 -3.38 2.37
CA PRO A 476 -6.15 -2.73 1.24
C PRO A 476 -7.05 -2.80 0.00
N THR A 477 -7.99 -1.86 -0.12
CA THR A 477 -8.92 -1.83 -1.26
C THR A 477 -8.22 -1.44 -2.55
N ASP A 478 -8.69 -1.98 -3.68
CA ASP A 478 -8.17 -1.67 -5.02
C ASP A 478 -8.37 -0.21 -5.41
N CYS A 479 -9.50 0.35 -5.06
CA CYS A 479 -9.93 1.70 -5.39
C CYS A 479 -10.86 2.27 -4.31
N PRO A 480 -10.95 3.62 -4.12
CA PRO A 480 -11.77 4.19 -3.05
C PRO A 480 -13.11 4.78 -3.53
N GLN A 481 -13.36 4.92 -4.85
CA GLN A 481 -14.40 5.81 -5.36
C GLN A 481 -15.62 5.12 -5.95
N ARG A 482 -15.43 3.94 -6.60
CA ARG A 482 -16.50 3.28 -7.38
C ARG A 482 -17.20 2.17 -6.56
N ASP A 483 -18.16 1.51 -7.16
CA ASP A 483 -18.91 0.38 -6.58
C ASP A 483 -18.10 -0.95 -6.53
N GLU A 484 -16.85 -0.89 -6.16
CA GLU A 484 -15.92 -2.02 -5.99
C GLU A 484 -15.30 -1.97 -4.59
N ARG A 485 -14.22 -1.23 -4.36
CA ARG A 485 -13.58 -0.99 -3.06
C ARG A 485 -13.35 -2.27 -2.27
N LEU A 486 -12.66 -3.23 -2.92
CA LEU A 486 -12.44 -4.58 -2.40
C LEU A 486 -10.95 -4.84 -2.14
N GLY A 487 -10.65 -5.68 -1.16
CA GLY A 487 -9.27 -6.10 -0.86
C GLY A 487 -8.75 -7.13 -1.87
N TRP A 488 -8.48 -6.69 -3.10
CA TRP A 488 -7.99 -7.56 -4.18
C TRP A 488 -6.62 -8.14 -3.85
N THR A 489 -6.53 -9.47 -3.89
CA THR A 489 -5.33 -10.21 -3.51
C THR A 489 -4.18 -10.04 -4.52
N GLY A 490 -4.49 -9.90 -5.81
CA GLY A 490 -3.49 -9.61 -6.84
C GLY A 490 -2.78 -8.28 -6.62
N ASP A 491 -3.57 -7.25 -6.36
CA ASP A 491 -3.11 -5.87 -6.15
C ASP A 491 -2.15 -5.76 -4.97
N ILE A 492 -2.59 -6.23 -3.79
CA ILE A 492 -1.74 -6.21 -2.61
C ILE A 492 -0.58 -7.21 -2.70
N GLY A 493 -0.76 -8.31 -3.42
CA GLY A 493 0.30 -9.31 -3.67
C GLY A 493 1.53 -8.71 -4.35
N VAL A 494 1.34 -7.76 -5.27
CA VAL A 494 2.44 -7.05 -5.95
C VAL A 494 2.89 -5.80 -5.20
N PHE A 495 2.03 -5.20 -4.38
CA PHE A 495 2.28 -3.92 -3.73
C PHE A 495 2.75 -4.00 -2.27
N ALA A 496 2.57 -5.13 -1.58
CA ALA A 496 2.91 -5.27 -0.16
C ALA A 496 4.35 -4.81 0.19
N PRO A 497 5.41 -5.14 -0.57
CA PRO A 497 6.76 -4.63 -0.28
C PRO A 497 6.84 -3.10 -0.33
N THR A 498 6.12 -2.47 -1.26
CA THR A 498 6.08 -1.01 -1.41
C THR A 498 5.34 -0.36 -0.24
N SER A 499 4.17 -0.88 0.15
CA SER A 499 3.40 -0.35 1.28
C SER A 499 4.21 -0.41 2.59
N LEU A 500 4.90 -1.54 2.85
CA LEU A 500 5.76 -1.76 4.01
C LEU A 500 7.05 -0.91 3.97
N SER A 501 7.47 -0.45 2.80
CA SER A 501 8.56 0.51 2.68
C SER A 501 8.10 1.92 2.96
N LEU A 502 6.88 2.29 2.55
CA LEU A 502 6.33 3.63 2.69
C LEU A 502 5.71 3.90 4.07
N TYR A 503 5.13 2.86 4.68
CA TYR A 503 4.38 2.95 5.94
C TYR A 503 4.67 1.76 6.86
N ASP A 504 4.46 1.95 8.16
CA ASP A 504 4.40 0.88 9.15
C ASP A 504 3.05 0.15 9.02
N ALA A 505 2.96 -0.69 7.97
CA ALA A 505 1.71 -1.35 7.56
C ALA A 505 1.61 -2.82 8.02
N ALA A 506 2.57 -3.31 8.83
CA ALA A 506 2.64 -4.74 9.14
C ALA A 506 1.44 -5.24 9.93
N GLY A 507 0.99 -4.51 10.97
CA GLY A 507 -0.20 -4.88 11.74
C GLY A 507 -1.48 -4.85 10.89
N PHE A 508 -1.61 -3.86 10.00
CA PHE A 508 -2.70 -3.76 9.04
C PHE A 508 -2.76 -4.97 8.09
N LEU A 509 -1.63 -5.32 7.46
CA LEU A 509 -1.55 -6.45 6.54
C LEU A 509 -1.68 -7.81 7.26
N ALA A 510 -1.22 -7.92 8.51
CA ALA A 510 -1.39 -9.11 9.33
C ALA A 510 -2.88 -9.39 9.63
N SER A 511 -3.63 -8.35 9.98
CA SER A 511 -5.07 -8.46 10.19
C SER A 511 -5.79 -8.91 8.91
N TRP A 512 -5.48 -8.30 7.76
CA TRP A 512 -6.04 -8.68 6.47
C TRP A 512 -5.66 -10.13 6.05
N ALA A 513 -4.40 -10.53 6.22
CA ALA A 513 -3.93 -11.88 5.88
C ALA A 513 -4.60 -12.97 6.73
N LYS A 514 -5.01 -12.65 7.95
CA LYS A 514 -5.78 -13.55 8.82
C LYS A 514 -7.17 -13.82 8.24
N ASP A 515 -7.88 -12.80 7.75
CA ASP A 515 -9.16 -12.98 7.07
C ASP A 515 -8.99 -13.81 5.79
N LEU A 516 -7.94 -13.54 5.01
CA LEU A 516 -7.62 -14.31 3.83
C LEU A 516 -7.37 -15.79 4.16
N ALA A 517 -6.63 -16.09 5.23
CA ALA A 517 -6.35 -17.46 5.66
C ALA A 517 -7.61 -18.22 6.12
N TRP A 518 -8.56 -17.54 6.77
CA TRP A 518 -9.82 -18.13 7.20
C TRP A 518 -10.77 -18.45 6.04
N ALA A 519 -10.78 -17.61 5.01
CA ALA A 519 -11.60 -17.81 3.82
C ALA A 519 -11.06 -18.89 2.86
N GLN A 520 -9.94 -19.55 3.20
CA GLN A 520 -9.33 -20.60 2.37
C GLN A 520 -10.23 -21.83 2.27
N THR A 521 -10.42 -22.33 1.03
CA THR A 521 -11.18 -23.56 0.80
C THR A 521 -10.40 -24.81 1.22
N PRO A 522 -11.09 -25.96 1.45
CA PRO A 522 -10.42 -27.20 1.84
C PRO A 522 -9.40 -27.75 0.84
N ASP A 523 -9.55 -27.43 -0.46
CA ASP A 523 -8.61 -27.81 -1.52
C ASP A 523 -7.46 -26.80 -1.70
N GLY A 524 -7.37 -25.82 -0.81
CA GLY A 524 -6.30 -24.84 -0.75
C GLY A 524 -6.51 -23.58 -1.58
N ALA A 525 -7.62 -23.43 -2.30
CA ALA A 525 -7.87 -22.23 -3.06
C ALA A 525 -8.06 -21.00 -2.15
N MET A 526 -7.56 -19.86 -2.59
CA MET A 526 -7.71 -18.57 -1.92
C MET A 526 -8.74 -17.72 -2.65
N PRO A 527 -9.61 -16.97 -1.95
CA PRO A 527 -10.46 -15.99 -2.62
C PRO A 527 -9.61 -14.91 -3.30
N VAL A 528 -10.16 -14.32 -4.33
CA VAL A 528 -9.47 -13.26 -5.09
C VAL A 528 -9.60 -11.88 -4.45
N VAL A 529 -10.52 -11.75 -3.49
CA VAL A 529 -10.68 -10.58 -2.60
C VAL A 529 -10.79 -11.04 -1.15
N SER A 530 -10.30 -10.25 -0.21
CA SER A 530 -10.45 -10.52 1.23
C SER A 530 -10.90 -9.24 1.95
N PRO A 531 -12.01 -9.26 2.69
CA PRO A 531 -12.95 -10.38 2.93
C PRO A 531 -13.65 -10.94 1.67
N ASP A 532 -14.02 -12.24 1.70
CA ASP A 532 -14.64 -12.90 0.53
C ASP A 532 -16.12 -12.54 0.38
N VAL A 533 -16.38 -11.49 -0.40
CA VAL A 533 -17.74 -11.05 -0.75
C VAL A 533 -18.16 -11.46 -2.17
N LEU A 534 -17.26 -12.01 -2.97
CA LEU A 534 -17.55 -12.46 -4.32
C LEU A 534 -18.03 -13.91 -4.36
N GLY A 535 -17.39 -14.77 -3.56
CA GLY A 535 -17.68 -16.21 -3.57
C GLY A 535 -17.19 -16.91 -4.83
N GLY A 536 -17.44 -18.20 -4.92
CA GLY A 536 -17.06 -19.00 -6.10
C GLY A 536 -15.55 -19.17 -6.24
N THR A 537 -14.84 -19.15 -5.13
CA THR A 537 -13.37 -19.28 -5.02
C THR A 537 -12.83 -20.45 -5.84
N LYS A 538 -11.82 -20.19 -6.64
CA LYS A 538 -11.11 -21.18 -7.45
C LYS A 538 -9.62 -21.02 -7.25
N LEU A 539 -8.90 -22.15 -7.35
CA LEU A 539 -7.44 -22.10 -7.29
C LEU A 539 -6.90 -21.31 -8.49
N THR A 540 -6.20 -20.22 -8.22
CA THR A 540 -5.55 -19.36 -9.23
C THR A 540 -4.23 -18.87 -8.68
N CYS A 541 -3.21 -18.80 -9.53
CA CYS A 541 -1.90 -18.25 -9.20
C CYS A 541 -1.90 -16.72 -9.38
N ALA A 542 -0.85 -16.07 -8.91
CA ALA A 542 -0.68 -14.64 -8.75
C ALA A 542 -1.62 -14.04 -7.68
N TRP A 543 -2.94 -14.12 -7.85
CA TRP A 543 -3.92 -13.66 -6.86
C TRP A 543 -3.91 -14.53 -5.59
N GLY A 544 -4.03 -15.83 -5.74
CA GLY A 544 -3.98 -16.77 -4.60
C GLY A 544 -2.63 -16.76 -3.87
N ASP A 545 -1.55 -16.44 -4.56
CA ASP A 545 -0.21 -16.36 -3.98
C ASP A 545 -0.07 -15.24 -2.93
N ALA A 546 -1.01 -14.32 -2.83
CA ALA A 546 -1.01 -13.29 -1.79
C ALA A 546 -0.87 -13.87 -0.37
N ILE A 547 -1.41 -15.07 -0.11
CA ILE A 547 -1.26 -15.76 1.19
C ILE A 547 0.19 -16.08 1.54
N THR A 548 1.06 -16.24 0.54
CA THR A 548 2.50 -16.44 0.73
C THR A 548 3.28 -15.13 0.66
N LEU A 549 2.92 -14.24 -0.27
CA LEU A 549 3.67 -13.03 -0.59
C LEU A 549 3.55 -11.97 0.50
N VAL A 550 2.32 -11.70 0.96
CA VAL A 550 2.04 -10.60 1.89
C VAL A 550 2.61 -10.87 3.29
N PRO A 551 2.36 -12.03 3.93
CA PRO A 551 2.97 -12.31 5.24
C PRO A 551 4.49 -12.42 5.18
N TRP A 552 5.04 -12.94 4.07
CA TRP A 552 6.49 -12.99 3.89
C TRP A 552 7.10 -11.58 3.80
N ALA A 553 6.51 -10.68 3.01
CA ALA A 553 6.96 -9.29 2.93
C ALA A 553 6.87 -8.57 4.29
N ALA A 554 5.79 -8.80 5.05
CA ALA A 554 5.64 -8.26 6.40
C ALA A 554 6.71 -8.78 7.37
N TYR A 555 7.04 -10.08 7.30
CA TYR A 555 8.14 -10.66 8.06
C TYR A 555 9.50 -10.04 7.68
N GLU A 556 9.80 -9.92 6.38
CA GLU A 556 11.06 -9.28 5.92
C GLU A 556 11.19 -7.84 6.42
N ALA A 557 10.07 -7.09 6.41
CA ALA A 557 10.06 -5.72 6.87
C ALA A 557 10.26 -5.58 8.39
N THR A 558 9.70 -6.50 9.19
CA THR A 558 9.61 -6.37 10.64
C THR A 558 10.54 -7.30 11.44
N GLY A 559 10.79 -8.51 10.91
CA GLY A 559 11.48 -9.57 11.63
C GLY A 559 10.58 -10.33 12.62
N ASP A 560 9.26 -10.12 12.60
CA ASP A 560 8.33 -10.80 13.51
C ASP A 560 7.91 -12.19 12.99
N PRO A 561 8.37 -13.29 13.61
CA PRO A 561 7.99 -14.63 13.18
C PRO A 561 6.51 -14.97 13.45
N ALA A 562 5.80 -14.23 14.32
CA ALA A 562 4.39 -14.47 14.61
C ALA A 562 3.50 -14.22 13.38
N LEU A 563 3.91 -13.30 12.49
CA LEU A 563 3.23 -13.06 11.22
C LEU A 563 3.20 -14.30 10.32
N LEU A 564 4.30 -15.05 10.30
CA LEU A 564 4.39 -16.32 9.57
C LEU A 564 3.64 -17.43 10.30
N ALA A 565 3.78 -17.52 11.63
CA ALA A 565 3.12 -18.56 12.43
C ALA A 565 1.59 -18.53 12.27
N SER A 566 1.00 -17.34 12.10
CA SER A 566 -0.46 -17.17 11.92
C SER A 566 -0.98 -17.64 10.56
N THR A 567 -0.11 -17.74 9.53
CA THR A 567 -0.53 -17.97 8.12
C THR A 567 0.13 -19.17 7.45
N VAL A 568 1.22 -19.73 8.02
CA VAL A 568 2.05 -20.76 7.36
C VAL A 568 1.27 -22.03 6.98
N GLU A 569 0.25 -22.40 7.75
CA GLU A 569 -0.61 -23.54 7.42
C GLU A 569 -1.47 -23.25 6.18
N ALA A 570 -1.94 -22.04 6.03
CA ALA A 570 -2.67 -21.62 4.84
C ALA A 570 -1.74 -21.51 3.61
N MET A 571 -0.50 -21.00 3.80
CA MET A 571 0.53 -21.03 2.74
C MET A 571 0.76 -22.47 2.24
N ALA A 572 0.96 -23.40 3.18
CA ALA A 572 1.18 -24.81 2.87
C ALA A 572 0.03 -25.42 2.07
N ARG A 573 -1.22 -25.26 2.57
CA ARG A 573 -2.41 -25.78 1.86
C ARG A 573 -2.58 -25.19 0.46
N PHE A 574 -2.29 -23.90 0.27
CA PHE A 574 -2.31 -23.25 -1.06
C PHE A 574 -1.30 -23.90 -2.01
N VAL A 575 -0.03 -24.02 -1.57
CA VAL A 575 1.04 -24.62 -2.39
C VAL A 575 0.74 -26.08 -2.71
N ASP A 576 0.19 -26.84 -1.75
CA ASP A 576 -0.23 -28.24 -1.96
C ASP A 576 -1.39 -28.35 -2.95
N GLY A 577 -2.36 -27.42 -2.91
CA GLY A 577 -3.44 -27.33 -3.90
C GLY A 577 -2.91 -27.10 -5.31
N VAL A 578 -1.99 -26.12 -5.47
CA VAL A 578 -1.31 -25.85 -6.74
C VAL A 578 -0.52 -27.09 -7.21
N ALA A 579 0.21 -27.76 -6.29
CA ALA A 579 0.96 -28.96 -6.59
C ALA A 579 0.06 -30.12 -7.05
N ALA A 580 -1.13 -30.25 -6.46
CA ALA A 580 -2.12 -31.28 -6.85
C ALA A 580 -2.63 -31.03 -8.28
N VAL A 581 -2.91 -29.79 -8.65
CA VAL A 581 -3.35 -29.43 -10.04
C VAL A 581 -2.22 -29.61 -11.04
N ALA A 582 -1.00 -29.14 -10.73
CA ALA A 582 0.16 -29.30 -11.60
C ALA A 582 0.59 -30.77 -11.79
N GLY A 583 0.28 -31.60 -10.81
CA GLY A 583 0.56 -33.03 -10.82
C GLY A 583 2.05 -33.38 -10.96
N PRO A 584 2.40 -34.56 -11.52
CA PRO A 584 3.80 -34.98 -11.68
C PRO A 584 4.62 -34.11 -12.61
N SER A 585 3.99 -33.36 -13.51
CA SER A 585 4.69 -32.47 -14.44
C SER A 585 5.31 -31.26 -13.74
N ARG A 586 4.81 -30.89 -12.57
CA ARG A 586 5.15 -29.67 -11.83
C ARG A 586 4.91 -28.37 -12.62
N LEU A 587 4.18 -28.44 -13.73
CA LEU A 587 3.79 -27.30 -14.57
C LEU A 587 2.30 -27.06 -14.40
N TRP A 588 1.91 -25.82 -14.15
CA TRP A 588 0.50 -25.43 -14.26
C TRP A 588 0.08 -25.55 -15.73
N ARG A 589 -1.09 -26.13 -15.97
CA ARG A 589 -1.63 -26.26 -17.32
C ARG A 589 -3.14 -26.12 -17.30
N GLY A 590 -3.60 -25.05 -17.99
CA GLY A 590 -5.02 -24.77 -18.18
C GLY A 590 -5.71 -24.25 -16.93
N GLY A 591 -7.03 -24.10 -17.01
CA GLY A 591 -7.84 -23.41 -16.01
C GLY A 591 -7.78 -21.89 -16.17
N PHE A 592 -8.63 -21.20 -15.40
CA PHE A 592 -8.67 -19.74 -15.42
C PHE A 592 -7.47 -19.17 -14.63
N GLN A 593 -6.82 -18.18 -15.21
CA GLN A 593 -5.80 -17.34 -14.58
C GLN A 593 -6.04 -15.88 -14.98
N PHE A 594 -5.82 -14.94 -14.07
CA PHE A 594 -5.80 -13.52 -14.42
C PHE A 594 -4.62 -13.16 -15.31
N GLY A 595 -3.54 -13.92 -15.25
CA GLY A 595 -2.32 -13.69 -16.02
C GLY A 595 -1.65 -12.36 -15.66
N ASP A 596 -1.10 -11.69 -16.66
CA ASP A 596 -0.52 -10.35 -16.51
C ASP A 596 -1.61 -9.27 -16.74
N TRP A 597 -2.56 -9.20 -15.82
CA TRP A 597 -3.76 -8.37 -15.85
C TRP A 597 -3.49 -6.93 -16.28
N LEU A 598 -4.30 -6.39 -17.19
CA LEU A 598 -4.17 -5.05 -17.77
C LEU A 598 -2.84 -4.83 -18.52
N ASP A 599 -2.29 -5.87 -19.17
CA ASP A 599 -1.26 -5.65 -20.19
C ASP A 599 -1.76 -4.59 -21.21
N PRO A 600 -0.98 -3.55 -21.54
CA PRO A 600 -1.42 -2.50 -22.46
C PRO A 600 -1.90 -2.96 -23.84
N ASP A 601 -1.47 -4.17 -24.28
CA ASP A 601 -1.91 -4.75 -25.54
C ASP A 601 -3.13 -5.68 -25.40
N ALA A 602 -3.62 -5.90 -24.16
CA ALA A 602 -4.85 -6.70 -23.94
C ALA A 602 -6.07 -5.98 -24.52
N ALA A 603 -7.04 -6.77 -25.01
CA ALA A 603 -8.28 -6.20 -25.52
C ALA A 603 -9.02 -5.43 -24.39
N PRO A 604 -9.63 -4.27 -24.69
CA PRO A 604 -10.29 -3.45 -23.68
C PRO A 604 -11.40 -4.17 -22.91
N ASP A 605 -12.05 -5.13 -23.53
CA ASP A 605 -13.12 -5.96 -22.98
C ASP A 605 -12.64 -7.29 -22.40
N ASN A 606 -11.32 -7.59 -22.49
CA ASN A 606 -10.71 -8.78 -21.92
C ASN A 606 -9.32 -8.48 -21.30
N PRO A 607 -9.26 -7.86 -20.12
CA PRO A 607 -7.99 -7.46 -19.47
C PRO A 607 -7.06 -8.64 -19.12
N ALA A 608 -7.56 -9.88 -19.13
CA ALA A 608 -6.77 -11.09 -18.90
C ALA A 608 -6.06 -11.62 -20.15
N ASP A 609 -6.38 -11.08 -21.34
CA ASP A 609 -5.78 -11.50 -22.62
C ASP A 609 -4.40 -10.84 -22.84
N ALA A 610 -3.50 -11.08 -21.90
CA ALA A 610 -2.14 -10.56 -21.91
C ALA A 610 -1.24 -11.35 -22.87
N LYS A 611 -0.13 -10.72 -23.28
CA LYS A 611 0.93 -11.40 -24.09
C LYS A 611 1.60 -12.54 -23.34
N ALA A 612 1.69 -12.43 -22.01
CA ALA A 612 2.30 -13.45 -21.18
C ALA A 612 1.43 -14.70 -21.11
N ASP A 613 2.00 -15.85 -21.49
CA ASP A 613 1.31 -17.14 -21.36
C ASP A 613 0.94 -17.38 -19.89
N PRO A 614 -0.34 -17.52 -19.55
CA PRO A 614 -0.79 -17.64 -18.17
C PRO A 614 -0.28 -18.90 -17.48
N ASP A 615 -0.01 -19.98 -18.20
CA ASP A 615 0.55 -21.21 -17.62
C ASP A 615 2.02 -21.01 -17.20
N VAL A 616 2.79 -20.24 -17.99
CA VAL A 616 4.18 -19.87 -17.66
C VAL A 616 4.21 -18.98 -16.44
N VAL A 617 3.35 -17.94 -16.40
CA VAL A 617 3.19 -17.04 -15.25
C VAL A 617 2.83 -17.81 -13.99
N ALA A 618 1.80 -18.66 -14.05
CA ALA A 618 1.35 -19.46 -12.92
C ALA A 618 2.41 -20.43 -12.40
N THR A 619 3.19 -21.07 -13.32
CA THR A 619 4.27 -21.97 -12.93
C THR A 619 5.43 -21.23 -12.23
N ALA A 620 5.73 -20.00 -12.66
CA ALA A 620 6.71 -19.15 -11.98
C ALA A 620 6.29 -18.79 -10.55
N TYR A 621 5.02 -18.41 -10.36
CA TYR A 621 4.45 -18.17 -9.03
C TYR A 621 4.47 -19.41 -8.16
N PHE A 622 4.14 -20.58 -8.69
CA PHE A 622 4.21 -21.84 -7.94
C PHE A 622 5.62 -22.11 -7.41
N ALA A 623 6.66 -21.92 -8.25
CA ALA A 623 8.05 -22.08 -7.80
C ALA A 623 8.39 -21.11 -6.66
N ARG A 624 7.96 -19.84 -6.78
CA ARG A 624 8.19 -18.78 -5.80
C ARG A 624 7.46 -19.05 -4.48
N SER A 625 6.16 -19.36 -4.51
CA SER A 625 5.37 -19.62 -3.32
C SER A 625 5.85 -20.85 -2.56
N ALA A 626 6.27 -21.90 -3.26
CA ALA A 626 6.90 -23.06 -2.62
C ALA A 626 8.21 -22.69 -1.91
N ALA A 627 9.05 -21.83 -2.53
CA ALA A 627 10.29 -21.34 -1.90
C ALA A 627 10.02 -20.45 -0.68
N ILE A 628 9.01 -19.60 -0.73
CA ILE A 628 8.60 -18.75 0.41
C ILE A 628 8.10 -19.63 1.55
N THR A 629 7.23 -20.60 1.27
CA THR A 629 6.68 -21.52 2.27
C THR A 629 7.80 -22.33 2.94
N ALA A 630 8.80 -22.80 2.18
CA ALA A 630 9.98 -23.45 2.72
C ALA A 630 10.75 -22.57 3.73
N ARG A 631 10.99 -21.31 3.35
CA ARG A 631 11.68 -20.33 4.21
C ARG A 631 10.86 -20.00 5.45
N ALA A 632 9.53 -19.87 5.32
CA ALA A 632 8.64 -19.62 6.46
C ALA A 632 8.72 -20.75 7.50
N PHE A 633 8.68 -22.02 7.07
CA PHE A 633 8.89 -23.14 7.98
C PHE A 633 10.30 -23.17 8.58
N ALA A 634 11.32 -22.80 7.82
CA ALA A 634 12.69 -22.72 8.36
C ALA A 634 12.79 -21.66 9.47
N VAL A 635 12.19 -20.49 9.29
CA VAL A 635 12.12 -19.43 10.33
C VAL A 635 11.41 -19.94 11.58
N LEU A 636 10.34 -20.72 11.42
CA LEU A 636 9.57 -21.29 12.54
C LEU A 636 10.21 -22.54 13.16
N GLY A 637 11.38 -22.98 12.67
CA GLY A 637 12.10 -24.13 13.22
C GLY A 637 11.60 -25.50 12.75
N GLU A 638 10.68 -25.55 11.78
CA GLU A 638 10.08 -26.77 11.25
C GLU A 638 10.91 -27.35 10.08
N ALA A 639 12.12 -27.81 10.38
CA ALA A 639 13.12 -28.22 9.38
C ALA A 639 12.63 -29.29 8.39
N GLY A 640 11.78 -30.25 8.82
CA GLY A 640 11.24 -31.30 7.95
C GLY A 640 10.30 -30.74 6.87
N ARG A 641 9.42 -29.83 7.25
CA ARG A 641 8.49 -29.16 6.33
C ARG A 641 9.23 -28.16 5.42
N ALA A 642 10.20 -27.43 5.96
CA ALA A 642 11.08 -26.56 5.19
C ALA A 642 11.76 -27.34 4.05
N ALA A 643 12.40 -28.47 4.34
CA ALA A 643 13.05 -29.31 3.35
C ALA A 643 12.07 -29.87 2.29
N HIS A 644 10.83 -30.18 2.68
CA HIS A 644 9.78 -30.66 1.75
C HIS A 644 9.46 -29.60 0.69
N TYR A 645 9.14 -28.37 1.12
CA TYR A 645 8.77 -27.28 0.18
C TYR A 645 9.97 -26.74 -0.59
N GLU A 646 11.19 -26.79 -0.05
CA GLU A 646 12.42 -26.49 -0.77
C GLU A 646 12.63 -27.47 -1.93
N ALA A 647 12.47 -28.77 -1.66
CA ALA A 647 12.56 -29.80 -2.69
C ALA A 647 11.45 -29.64 -3.75
N LEU A 648 10.24 -29.28 -3.35
CA LEU A 648 9.14 -29.00 -4.28
C LEU A 648 9.46 -27.80 -5.16
N SER A 649 9.90 -26.67 -4.61
CA SER A 649 10.33 -25.48 -5.37
C SER A 649 11.41 -25.82 -6.39
N ALA A 650 12.44 -26.59 -5.97
CA ALA A 650 13.49 -27.04 -6.87
C ALA A 650 12.98 -27.92 -8.03
N GLN A 651 11.98 -28.78 -7.77
CA GLN A 651 11.32 -29.59 -8.81
C GLN A 651 10.56 -28.72 -9.82
N VAL A 652 9.78 -27.76 -9.32
CA VAL A 652 9.02 -26.81 -10.17
C VAL A 652 9.97 -25.97 -11.01
N ARG A 653 11.02 -25.41 -10.41
CA ARG A 653 12.06 -24.64 -11.09
C ARG A 653 12.71 -25.46 -12.21
N ARG A 654 13.02 -26.73 -11.94
CA ARG A 654 13.58 -27.64 -12.97
C ARG A 654 12.59 -27.83 -14.12
N ALA A 655 11.34 -28.13 -13.83
CA ALA A 655 10.31 -28.31 -14.85
C ALA A 655 10.10 -27.03 -15.68
N TYR A 656 10.12 -25.87 -15.04
CA TYR A 656 10.05 -24.57 -15.70
C TYR A 656 11.20 -24.36 -16.69
N LEU A 657 12.45 -24.61 -16.25
CA LEU A 657 13.64 -24.48 -17.09
C LEU A 657 13.60 -25.44 -18.29
N ASP A 658 13.20 -26.69 -18.06
CA ASP A 658 13.16 -27.72 -19.10
C ASP A 658 12.05 -27.45 -20.14
N ALA A 659 10.91 -26.87 -19.71
CA ALA A 659 9.76 -26.65 -20.59
C ALA A 659 9.80 -25.28 -21.28
N TYR A 660 10.32 -24.26 -20.66
CA TYR A 660 10.10 -22.87 -21.10
C TYR A 660 11.36 -22.08 -21.44
N VAL A 661 12.57 -22.56 -21.07
CA VAL A 661 13.81 -21.79 -21.19
C VAL A 661 14.86 -22.48 -22.03
N THR A 662 15.36 -21.79 -23.05
CA THR A 662 16.48 -22.29 -23.89
C THR A 662 17.81 -22.25 -23.10
N THR A 663 18.84 -22.86 -23.66
CA THR A 663 20.22 -22.82 -23.12
C THR A 663 20.79 -21.40 -23.05
N ASP A 664 20.30 -20.49 -23.87
CA ASP A 664 20.75 -19.09 -23.98
C ASP A 664 19.83 -18.13 -23.20
N GLY A 665 18.86 -18.65 -22.43
CA GLY A 665 17.97 -17.83 -21.61
C GLY A 665 16.78 -17.21 -22.35
N LEU A 666 16.55 -17.60 -23.64
CA LEU A 666 15.32 -17.19 -24.31
C LEU A 666 14.14 -18.03 -23.83
N MET A 667 12.96 -17.42 -23.73
CA MET A 667 11.78 -18.03 -23.15
C MET A 667 10.70 -18.31 -24.19
N LEU A 668 9.90 -19.35 -23.97
CA LEU A 668 8.83 -19.76 -24.87
C LEU A 668 7.79 -18.65 -25.06
N SER A 669 7.38 -17.98 -23.97
CA SER A 669 6.56 -16.77 -24.02
C SER A 669 7.49 -15.57 -24.08
N ASP A 670 7.75 -15.05 -25.27
CA ASP A 670 8.75 -14.00 -25.53
C ASP A 670 8.19 -12.60 -25.22
N CYS A 671 7.92 -12.31 -23.95
CA CYS A 671 7.39 -11.04 -23.47
C CYS A 671 8.07 -10.59 -22.17
N ALA A 672 8.05 -9.29 -21.89
CA ALA A 672 8.79 -8.69 -20.77
C ALA A 672 8.45 -9.30 -19.40
N THR A 673 7.19 -9.60 -19.15
CA THR A 673 6.70 -10.19 -17.89
C THR A 673 7.41 -11.48 -17.53
N VAL A 674 7.51 -12.41 -18.47
CA VAL A 674 8.08 -13.73 -18.22
C VAL A 674 9.58 -13.64 -17.93
N TYR A 675 10.31 -12.81 -18.68
CA TYR A 675 11.73 -12.55 -18.39
C TYR A 675 11.93 -11.85 -17.05
N ALA A 676 11.07 -10.87 -16.75
CA ALA A 676 11.15 -10.15 -15.48
C ALA A 676 10.95 -11.08 -14.28
N GLN A 677 9.95 -11.97 -14.32
CA GLN A 677 9.72 -12.97 -13.27
C GLN A 677 10.92 -13.92 -13.14
N ALA A 678 11.41 -14.45 -14.26
CA ALA A 678 12.52 -15.40 -14.24
C ALA A 678 13.81 -14.82 -13.65
N LEU A 679 14.10 -13.56 -13.97
CA LEU A 679 15.26 -12.84 -13.44
C LEU A 679 15.05 -12.45 -11.98
N ALA A 680 13.93 -11.79 -11.65
CA ALA A 680 13.68 -11.28 -10.30
C ALA A 680 13.62 -12.41 -9.26
N TRP A 681 13.08 -13.57 -9.61
CA TRP A 681 12.84 -14.69 -8.69
C TRP A 681 13.88 -15.81 -8.75
N ASP A 682 15.04 -15.58 -9.37
CA ASP A 682 16.15 -16.55 -9.46
C ASP A 682 15.74 -17.90 -10.07
N LEU A 683 14.82 -17.88 -11.06
CA LEU A 683 14.41 -19.11 -11.74
C LEU A 683 15.50 -19.64 -12.68
N LEU A 684 16.36 -18.76 -13.20
CA LEU A 684 17.47 -19.11 -14.10
C LEU A 684 18.66 -19.67 -13.31
N ASP A 685 19.30 -20.71 -13.81
CA ASP A 685 20.29 -21.52 -13.10
C ASP A 685 21.75 -21.28 -13.55
N THR A 686 21.97 -20.56 -14.63
CA THR A 686 23.31 -20.31 -15.18
C THR A 686 23.52 -18.83 -15.52
N PRO A 687 24.77 -18.31 -15.36
CA PRO A 687 25.09 -16.94 -15.79
C PRO A 687 24.75 -16.67 -17.27
N ARG A 688 24.90 -17.68 -18.14
CA ARG A 688 24.55 -17.56 -19.56
C ARG A 688 23.06 -17.29 -19.76
N ARG A 689 22.19 -18.05 -19.06
CA ARG A 689 20.75 -17.84 -19.11
C ARG A 689 20.36 -16.48 -18.55
N VAL A 690 20.96 -16.07 -17.43
CA VAL A 690 20.71 -14.75 -16.81
C VAL A 690 21.11 -13.62 -17.78
N ALA A 691 22.29 -13.68 -18.36
CA ALA A 691 22.76 -12.66 -19.31
C ALA A 691 21.87 -12.60 -20.58
N GLY A 692 21.51 -13.76 -21.14
CA GLY A 692 20.66 -13.83 -22.33
C GLY A 692 19.24 -13.32 -22.07
N ALA A 693 18.65 -13.69 -20.94
CA ALA A 693 17.33 -13.20 -20.50
C ALA A 693 17.36 -11.70 -20.25
N GLY A 694 18.41 -11.19 -19.58
CA GLY A 694 18.58 -9.76 -19.32
C GLY A 694 18.72 -8.95 -20.61
N GLN A 695 19.53 -9.43 -21.56
CA GLN A 695 19.67 -8.80 -22.88
C GLN A 695 18.33 -8.81 -23.64
N ARG A 696 17.60 -9.94 -23.62
CA ARG A 696 16.32 -10.02 -24.33
C ARG A 696 15.27 -9.14 -23.71
N LEU A 697 15.19 -9.08 -22.36
CA LEU A 697 14.29 -8.16 -21.66
C LEU A 697 14.57 -6.70 -22.08
N ALA A 698 15.84 -6.29 -22.09
CA ALA A 698 16.23 -4.94 -22.51
C ALA A 698 15.85 -4.68 -23.97
N ASP A 699 16.03 -5.66 -24.87
CA ASP A 699 15.66 -5.52 -26.28
C ASP A 699 14.14 -5.38 -26.45
N LEU A 700 13.35 -6.12 -25.67
CA LEU A 700 11.89 -5.96 -25.65
C LEU A 700 11.46 -4.56 -25.20
N VAL A 701 12.14 -3.98 -24.21
CA VAL A 701 11.90 -2.61 -23.77
C VAL A 701 12.27 -1.60 -24.85
N ARG A 702 13.44 -1.76 -25.52
CA ARG A 702 13.86 -0.91 -26.65
C ARG A 702 12.86 -0.94 -27.80
N LEU A 703 12.40 -2.16 -28.15
CA LEU A 703 11.43 -2.36 -29.23
C LEU A 703 10.04 -1.77 -28.96
N ARG A 704 9.77 -1.43 -27.70
CA ARG A 704 8.60 -0.66 -27.28
C ARG A 704 8.90 0.83 -27.06
N SER A 705 10.04 1.32 -27.53
CA SER A 705 10.48 2.71 -27.36
C SER A 705 10.52 3.10 -25.88
N PHE A 706 10.99 2.20 -25.01
CA PHE A 706 11.03 2.33 -23.54
C PHE A 706 9.66 2.53 -22.88
N ARG A 707 8.57 2.18 -23.55
CA ARG A 707 7.22 2.16 -22.97
C ARG A 707 6.94 0.84 -22.30
N ILE A 708 6.09 0.90 -21.27
CA ILE A 708 5.68 -0.31 -20.54
C ILE A 708 4.87 -1.23 -21.44
N SER A 709 5.17 -2.54 -21.37
CA SER A 709 4.50 -3.58 -22.12
C SER A 709 4.10 -4.76 -21.24
N THR A 710 3.80 -4.48 -19.97
CA THR A 710 3.45 -5.45 -18.92
C THR A 710 2.20 -5.00 -18.18
N GLY A 711 1.47 -5.94 -17.62
CA GLY A 711 0.36 -5.72 -16.73
C GLY A 711 0.80 -5.70 -15.24
N PHE A 712 -0.13 -5.97 -14.33
CA PHE A 712 0.07 -5.85 -12.88
C PHE A 712 1.21 -6.72 -12.33
N VAL A 713 1.34 -7.97 -12.79
CA VAL A 713 2.34 -8.89 -12.24
C VAL A 713 3.74 -8.70 -12.84
N GLY A 714 3.83 -8.17 -14.06
CA GLY A 714 5.12 -7.92 -14.71
C GLY A 714 5.72 -6.56 -14.36
N THR A 715 4.89 -5.51 -14.37
CA THR A 715 5.32 -4.11 -14.26
C THR A 715 6.26 -3.83 -13.07
N PRO A 716 5.98 -4.24 -11.81
CA PRO A 716 6.86 -3.95 -10.68
C PRO A 716 8.21 -4.66 -10.74
N LEU A 717 8.32 -5.72 -11.53
CA LEU A 717 9.52 -6.55 -11.60
C LEU A 717 10.52 -6.09 -12.67
N VAL A 718 10.04 -5.42 -13.74
CA VAL A 718 10.87 -5.10 -14.91
C VAL A 718 12.11 -4.27 -14.56
N PRO A 719 12.05 -3.16 -13.79
CA PRO A 719 13.26 -2.37 -13.50
C PRO A 719 14.31 -3.16 -12.73
N ALA A 720 13.92 -3.88 -11.68
CA ALA A 720 14.84 -4.71 -10.88
C ALA A 720 15.42 -5.87 -11.72
N ALA A 721 14.62 -6.50 -12.56
CA ALA A 721 15.06 -7.57 -13.46
C ALA A 721 16.08 -7.06 -14.49
N LEU A 722 15.89 -5.86 -15.04
CA LEU A 722 16.85 -5.21 -15.94
C LEU A 722 18.18 -4.95 -15.22
N VAL A 723 18.16 -4.40 -14.00
CA VAL A 723 19.38 -4.18 -13.20
C VAL A 723 20.09 -5.50 -12.94
N LYS A 724 19.37 -6.55 -12.53
CA LYS A 724 19.93 -7.89 -12.30
C LYS A 724 20.49 -8.53 -13.57
N GLY A 725 19.89 -8.23 -14.72
CA GLY A 725 20.37 -8.63 -16.06
C GLY A 725 21.50 -7.77 -16.61
N GLY A 726 22.05 -6.81 -15.82
CA GLY A 726 23.14 -5.93 -16.26
C GLY A 726 22.71 -4.78 -17.18
N GLN A 727 21.42 -4.40 -17.17
CA GLN A 727 20.82 -3.42 -18.08
C GLN A 727 20.27 -2.19 -17.34
N ALA A 728 21.02 -1.66 -16.37
CA ALA A 728 20.58 -0.57 -15.49
C ALA A 728 20.18 0.71 -16.26
N ALA A 729 20.91 1.06 -17.32
CA ALA A 729 20.57 2.21 -18.18
C ALA A 729 19.16 2.06 -18.81
N THR A 730 18.82 0.87 -19.29
CA THR A 730 17.51 0.58 -19.85
C THR A 730 16.41 0.66 -18.79
N ALA A 731 16.69 0.22 -17.55
CA ALA A 731 15.76 0.34 -16.43
C ALA A 731 15.44 1.80 -16.11
N VAL A 732 16.47 2.64 -16.00
CA VAL A 732 16.31 4.07 -15.72
C VAL A 732 15.54 4.76 -16.84
N ARG A 733 15.88 4.49 -18.11
CA ARG A 733 15.23 5.11 -19.26
C ARG A 733 13.76 4.71 -19.37
N LEU A 734 13.41 3.44 -19.05
CA LEU A 734 12.02 2.99 -18.95
C LEU A 734 11.23 3.79 -17.90
N VAL A 735 11.84 4.04 -16.73
CA VAL A 735 11.18 4.81 -15.65
C VAL A 735 11.02 6.29 -16.02
N LEU A 736 11.93 6.85 -16.78
CA LEU A 736 11.91 8.26 -17.20
C LEU A 736 11.02 8.53 -18.44
N GLU A 737 10.48 7.50 -19.09
CA GLU A 737 9.58 7.63 -20.23
C GLU A 737 8.30 8.40 -19.83
N ARG A 738 7.84 9.30 -20.70
CA ARG A 738 6.70 10.21 -20.45
C ARG A 738 5.50 9.95 -21.36
N GLN A 739 5.67 9.17 -22.42
CA GLN A 739 4.57 8.82 -23.32
C GLN A 739 3.86 7.58 -22.80
N CYS A 740 2.56 7.52 -23.00
CA CYS A 740 1.72 6.36 -22.65
C CYS A 740 2.09 5.12 -23.50
N PRO A 741 2.20 3.96 -22.88
CA PRO A 741 2.15 3.58 -21.46
C PRO A 741 3.46 3.85 -20.70
N SER A 742 3.43 4.65 -19.64
CA SER A 742 4.60 4.90 -18.78
C SER A 742 4.16 5.39 -17.39
N TRP A 743 5.05 5.30 -16.39
CA TRP A 743 4.75 5.83 -15.05
C TRP A 743 4.64 7.36 -15.01
N LEU A 744 5.37 8.06 -15.87
CA LEU A 744 5.36 9.51 -15.85
C LEU A 744 4.26 10.13 -16.72
N TYR A 745 3.64 9.36 -17.62
CA TYR A 745 2.52 9.87 -18.42
C TYR A 745 1.37 10.39 -17.53
N PRO A 746 0.83 9.62 -16.56
CA PRO A 746 -0.19 10.12 -15.64
C PRO A 746 0.27 11.39 -14.89
N VAL A 747 1.54 11.43 -14.46
CA VAL A 747 2.11 12.60 -13.77
C VAL A 747 2.09 13.84 -14.69
N THR A 748 2.45 13.70 -15.97
CA THR A 748 2.41 14.79 -16.94
C THR A 748 0.99 15.25 -17.27
N MET A 749 0.00 14.36 -17.09
CA MET A 749 -1.43 14.66 -17.22
C MET A 749 -2.04 15.28 -15.95
N GLY A 750 -1.24 15.54 -14.90
CA GLY A 750 -1.66 16.18 -13.66
C GLY A 750 -2.22 15.20 -12.61
N ALA A 751 -1.91 13.92 -12.71
CA ALA A 751 -2.27 12.92 -11.71
C ALA A 751 -1.66 13.26 -10.34
N THR A 752 -2.46 13.08 -9.31
CA THR A 752 -2.07 13.24 -7.90
C THR A 752 -2.10 11.93 -7.11
N THR A 753 -2.50 10.86 -7.78
CA THR A 753 -2.59 9.47 -7.33
C THR A 753 -2.14 8.55 -8.46
N ILE A 754 -1.94 7.26 -8.19
CA ILE A 754 -1.65 6.24 -9.20
C ILE A 754 -2.95 5.83 -9.89
N TRP A 755 -2.92 5.70 -11.23
CA TRP A 755 -4.05 5.25 -12.03
C TRP A 755 -4.06 3.73 -12.18
N GLU A 756 -5.25 3.13 -12.38
CA GLU A 756 -5.44 1.70 -12.60
C GLU A 756 -4.80 1.23 -13.91
N ARG A 757 -4.99 2.00 -14.98
CA ARG A 757 -4.37 1.78 -16.27
C ARG A 757 -3.63 3.02 -16.74
N TRP A 758 -2.64 2.83 -17.58
CA TRP A 758 -1.77 3.91 -18.06
C TRP A 758 -2.51 5.03 -18.78
N ASP A 759 -3.55 4.68 -19.52
CA ASP A 759 -4.38 5.56 -20.34
C ASP A 759 -5.78 5.81 -19.72
N SER A 760 -5.90 5.79 -18.37
CA SER A 760 -7.17 6.13 -17.70
C SER A 760 -7.72 7.47 -18.18
N MET A 761 -6.82 8.43 -18.46
CA MET A 761 -7.13 9.63 -19.23
C MET A 761 -6.32 9.61 -20.53
N LEU A 762 -6.99 9.77 -21.66
CA LEU A 762 -6.39 9.80 -22.98
C LEU A 762 -5.62 11.13 -23.21
N PRO A 763 -4.67 11.19 -24.15
CA PRO A 763 -3.96 12.43 -24.50
C PRO A 763 -4.89 13.57 -24.90
N THR A 764 -6.12 13.27 -25.33
CA THR A 764 -7.17 14.25 -25.64
C THR A 764 -7.79 14.90 -24.41
N GLY A 765 -7.50 14.41 -23.20
CA GLY A 765 -8.14 14.81 -21.94
C GLY A 765 -9.51 14.17 -21.72
N GLU A 766 -9.85 13.16 -22.50
CA GLU A 766 -11.05 12.35 -22.31
C GLU A 766 -10.76 11.13 -21.44
N ILE A 767 -11.72 10.73 -20.63
CA ILE A 767 -11.63 9.52 -19.84
C ILE A 767 -11.67 8.30 -20.76
N ASN A 768 -10.78 7.33 -20.54
CA ASN A 768 -10.77 6.09 -21.31
C ASN A 768 -12.17 5.44 -21.32
N PRO A 769 -12.70 5.00 -22.48
CA PRO A 769 -14.04 4.43 -22.56
C PRO A 769 -14.19 3.06 -21.87
N GLY A 770 -13.09 2.39 -21.51
CA GLY A 770 -13.12 1.10 -20.80
C GLY A 770 -13.65 1.23 -19.36
N GLU A 771 -14.16 0.12 -18.82
CA GLU A 771 -14.72 0.10 -17.47
C GLU A 771 -13.66 0.00 -16.37
N MET A 772 -12.46 -0.53 -16.71
CA MET A 772 -11.34 -0.63 -15.78
C MET A 772 -10.59 0.71 -15.73
N THR A 773 -11.25 1.75 -15.22
CA THR A 773 -10.75 3.11 -15.20
C THR A 773 -10.97 3.72 -13.82
N SER A 774 -9.97 3.61 -12.96
CA SER A 774 -9.85 4.33 -11.69
C SER A 774 -8.67 5.28 -11.74
N PHE A 775 -8.80 6.44 -11.11
CA PHE A 775 -7.71 7.41 -11.00
C PHE A 775 -6.99 7.32 -9.64
N ASN A 776 -7.36 6.33 -8.79
CA ASN A 776 -6.71 6.06 -7.50
C ASN A 776 -6.65 4.56 -7.24
N HIS A 777 -5.53 3.92 -7.68
CA HIS A 777 -5.35 2.47 -7.70
C HIS A 777 -3.87 2.13 -7.53
N TYR A 778 -3.44 1.69 -6.36
CA TYR A 778 -2.03 1.67 -5.96
C TYR A 778 -1.12 0.68 -6.71
N ALA A 779 -1.66 -0.39 -7.33
CA ALA A 779 -0.86 -1.54 -7.79
C ALA A 779 0.34 -1.16 -8.69
N LEU A 780 0.14 -0.28 -9.69
CA LEU A 780 1.21 0.17 -10.60
C LEU A 780 2.24 1.09 -9.91
N GLY A 781 1.94 1.61 -8.71
CA GLY A 781 2.87 2.36 -7.86
C GLY A 781 3.96 1.49 -7.22
N ALA A 782 3.90 0.16 -7.39
CA ALA A 782 4.90 -0.78 -6.84
C ALA A 782 6.34 -0.52 -7.33
N VAL A 783 6.54 0.23 -8.42
CA VAL A 783 7.85 0.73 -8.87
C VAL A 783 8.57 1.56 -7.80
N THR A 784 7.84 2.16 -6.87
CA THR A 784 8.42 2.96 -5.77
C THR A 784 9.36 2.13 -4.90
N GLN A 785 9.11 0.82 -4.76
CA GLN A 785 10.05 -0.07 -4.09
C GLN A 785 11.43 -0.04 -4.77
N TRP A 786 11.47 -0.17 -6.11
CA TRP A 786 12.72 -0.08 -6.87
C TRP A 786 13.40 1.29 -6.77
N LEU A 787 12.64 2.38 -6.75
CA LEU A 787 13.19 3.73 -6.56
C LEU A 787 13.90 3.86 -5.20
N ILE A 788 13.36 3.22 -4.15
CA ILE A 788 13.93 3.20 -2.80
C ILE A 788 15.14 2.26 -2.72
N THR A 789 14.98 1.01 -3.19
CA THR A 789 15.98 -0.05 -2.96
C THR A 789 17.14 -0.03 -3.93
N ASP A 790 16.89 0.39 -5.17
CA ASP A 790 17.88 0.33 -6.25
C ASP A 790 18.32 1.73 -6.68
N LEU A 791 17.42 2.65 -7.04
CA LEU A 791 17.84 3.99 -7.48
C LEU A 791 18.50 4.77 -6.32
N ALA A 792 17.82 4.93 -5.19
CA ALA A 792 18.44 5.52 -3.98
C ALA A 792 19.41 4.56 -3.30
N GLY A 793 19.22 3.25 -3.50
CA GLY A 793 20.17 2.21 -3.14
C GLY A 793 20.10 1.70 -1.70
N LEU A 794 18.97 1.81 -0.98
CA LEU A 794 18.83 1.32 0.39
C LEU A 794 17.88 0.10 0.46
N ALA A 795 18.44 -1.08 0.43
CA ALA A 795 17.72 -2.35 0.57
C ALA A 795 17.89 -2.98 1.96
N VAL A 796 16.82 -3.62 2.46
CA VAL A 796 16.87 -4.47 3.65
C VAL A 796 17.42 -5.84 3.22
N ALA A 797 18.52 -6.27 3.85
CA ALA A 797 19.20 -7.55 3.55
C ALA A 797 18.92 -8.64 4.61
N ALA A 798 18.42 -8.26 5.79
CA ALA A 798 17.93 -9.20 6.79
C ALA A 798 16.65 -8.67 7.46
N PRO A 799 15.75 -9.56 7.91
CA PRO A 799 14.46 -9.18 8.47
C PRO A 799 14.59 -8.14 9.60
N GLY A 800 13.64 -7.19 9.63
CA GLY A 800 13.62 -6.11 10.61
C GLY A 800 14.67 -5.01 10.38
N GLY A 801 15.48 -5.09 9.32
CA GLY A 801 16.52 -4.11 9.01
C GLY A 801 17.81 -4.29 9.76
N THR A 802 18.06 -5.46 10.36
CA THR A 802 19.32 -5.78 11.09
C THR A 802 20.54 -5.89 10.17
N ALA A 803 20.34 -6.13 8.88
CA ALA A 803 21.35 -5.95 7.85
C ALA A 803 20.76 -5.16 6.67
N LEU A 804 21.58 -4.25 6.15
CA LEU A 804 21.26 -3.37 5.02
C LEU A 804 22.23 -3.60 3.88
N ARG A 805 21.80 -3.33 2.67
CA ARG A 805 22.68 -3.25 1.48
C ARG A 805 22.51 -1.88 0.85
N VAL A 806 23.63 -1.21 0.62
CA VAL A 806 23.68 0.10 -0.05
C VAL A 806 24.35 -0.09 -1.41
N ALA A 807 23.53 -0.05 -2.47
CA ALA A 807 23.97 -0.31 -3.85
C ALA A 807 23.19 0.54 -4.85
N PRO A 808 23.46 1.86 -4.94
CA PRO A 808 22.67 2.76 -5.76
C PRO A 808 22.92 2.55 -7.26
N VAL A 809 21.85 2.66 -8.04
CA VAL A 809 21.91 2.82 -9.51
C VAL A 809 22.13 4.29 -9.81
N VAL A 810 23.32 4.64 -10.29
CA VAL A 810 23.75 6.04 -10.45
C VAL A 810 23.85 6.47 -11.92
N GLY A 811 23.66 7.76 -12.17
CA GLY A 811 23.75 8.33 -13.53
C GLY A 811 22.45 8.17 -14.33
N HIS A 812 22.58 8.02 -15.65
CA HIS A 812 21.50 7.80 -16.60
C HIS A 812 20.35 8.82 -16.53
N GLY A 813 20.68 10.10 -16.24
CA GLY A 813 19.71 11.19 -16.10
C GLY A 813 19.46 11.63 -14.65
N PHE A 814 20.00 10.92 -13.64
CA PHE A 814 19.98 11.35 -12.25
C PHE A 814 21.36 11.87 -11.81
N SER A 815 21.37 13.06 -11.19
CA SER A 815 22.59 13.62 -10.56
C SER A 815 22.63 13.41 -9.06
N HIS A 816 21.51 13.11 -8.42
CA HIS A 816 21.41 12.72 -7.02
C HIS A 816 20.12 11.95 -6.75
N ALA A 817 20.15 11.14 -5.68
CA ALA A 817 18.95 10.64 -5.03
C ALA A 817 19.24 10.42 -3.52
N SER A 818 18.17 10.43 -2.74
CA SER A 818 18.22 10.17 -1.31
C SER A 818 17.00 9.40 -0.83
N VAL A 819 17.19 8.63 0.22
CA VAL A 819 16.10 7.98 0.94
C VAL A 819 16.39 7.93 2.43
N VAL A 820 15.37 8.21 3.22
CA VAL A 820 15.35 7.97 4.66
C VAL A 820 14.32 6.88 4.92
N ARG A 821 14.68 5.88 5.68
CA ARG A 821 13.77 4.80 6.09
C ARG A 821 13.75 4.66 7.61
N ARG A 822 12.55 4.66 8.16
CA ARG A 822 12.29 4.29 9.56
C ARG A 822 12.08 2.78 9.60
N LEU A 823 13.08 2.05 10.08
CA LEU A 823 13.07 0.59 10.21
C LEU A 823 12.78 0.21 11.67
N PRO A 824 12.38 -1.05 11.94
CA PRO A 824 12.17 -1.50 13.32
C PRO A 824 13.37 -1.30 14.26
N VAL A 825 14.58 -1.45 13.74
CA VAL A 825 15.85 -1.24 14.51
C VAL A 825 16.24 0.24 14.65
N GLY A 826 15.61 1.17 13.90
CA GLY A 826 15.97 2.59 13.91
C GLY A 826 15.95 3.22 12.51
N THR A 827 16.40 4.46 12.41
CA THR A 827 16.40 5.21 11.14
C THR A 827 17.65 4.95 10.34
N ALA A 828 17.50 4.54 9.08
CA ALA A 828 18.56 4.41 8.08
C ALA A 828 18.43 5.49 7.01
N ARG A 829 19.54 5.95 6.43
CA ARG A 829 19.58 6.95 5.36
C ARG A 829 20.64 6.60 4.33
N VAL A 830 20.33 6.86 3.08
CA VAL A 830 21.30 6.91 1.97
C VAL A 830 21.08 8.19 1.19
N GLU A 831 22.16 8.89 0.92
CA GLU A 831 22.18 10.05 0.03
C GLU A 831 23.38 9.88 -0.90
N TRP A 832 23.16 10.07 -2.20
CA TRP A 832 24.27 10.10 -3.14
C TRP A 832 24.14 11.29 -4.10
N ALA A 833 25.29 11.79 -4.54
CA ALA A 833 25.42 12.85 -5.55
C ALA A 833 26.54 12.50 -6.54
N LEU A 834 26.29 12.70 -7.82
CA LEU A 834 27.19 12.41 -8.93
C LEU A 834 27.55 13.71 -9.66
N ASP A 835 28.86 14.03 -9.69
CA ASP A 835 29.43 15.13 -10.50
C ASP A 835 30.48 14.56 -11.45
N GLY A 836 30.14 14.54 -12.74
CA GLY A 836 30.97 13.87 -13.73
C GLY A 836 31.02 12.36 -13.50
N ASP A 837 32.17 11.85 -13.09
CA ASP A 837 32.38 10.45 -12.67
C ASP A 837 32.63 10.32 -11.16
N ARG A 838 32.61 11.42 -10.43
CA ARG A 838 32.81 11.45 -8.99
C ARG A 838 31.49 11.27 -8.26
N LEU A 839 31.34 10.13 -7.58
CA LEU A 839 30.19 9.80 -6.77
C LEU A 839 30.50 10.01 -5.29
N GLU A 840 29.73 10.86 -4.63
CA GLU A 840 29.72 11.02 -3.17
C GLU A 840 28.51 10.28 -2.60
N VAL A 841 28.76 9.45 -1.57
CA VAL A 841 27.70 8.68 -0.89
C VAL A 841 27.80 8.92 0.62
N ARG A 842 26.65 9.24 1.25
CA ARG A 842 26.49 9.32 2.71
C ARG A 842 25.48 8.29 3.16
N VAL A 843 25.84 7.54 4.20
CA VAL A 843 25.03 6.48 4.75
C VAL A 843 24.89 6.66 6.26
N GLU A 844 23.67 6.54 6.78
CA GLU A 844 23.42 6.43 8.23
C GLU A 844 22.90 5.01 8.51
N VAL A 845 23.59 4.30 9.40
CA VAL A 845 23.24 2.94 9.84
C VAL A 845 22.81 3.01 11.30
N PRO A 846 21.59 2.56 11.67
CA PRO A 846 21.13 2.59 13.05
C PRO A 846 21.88 1.59 13.95
N VAL A 847 21.83 1.81 15.28
CA VAL A 847 22.34 0.85 16.27
C VAL A 847 21.59 -0.47 16.14
N GLY A 848 22.27 -1.59 16.24
CA GLY A 848 21.70 -2.93 16.03
C GLY A 848 21.65 -3.37 14.56
N ALA A 849 22.10 -2.53 13.62
CA ALA A 849 22.23 -2.89 12.21
C ALA A 849 23.67 -2.79 11.72
N ARG A 850 23.93 -3.45 10.57
CA ARG A 850 25.13 -3.31 9.76
C ARG A 850 24.75 -3.08 8.31
N ALA A 851 25.64 -2.46 7.51
CA ALA A 851 25.38 -2.24 6.09
C ALA A 851 26.55 -2.75 5.24
N GLU A 852 26.23 -3.44 4.14
CA GLU A 852 27.14 -3.71 3.04
C GLU A 852 27.07 -2.53 2.06
N LEU A 853 28.20 -1.84 1.86
CA LEU A 853 28.34 -0.79 0.86
C LEU A 853 28.91 -1.40 -0.42
N ALA A 854 28.06 -1.60 -1.43
CA ALA A 854 28.43 -2.13 -2.75
C ALA A 854 28.36 -1.01 -3.79
N LEU A 855 29.33 -0.08 -3.72
CA LEU A 855 29.33 1.12 -4.54
C LEU A 855 29.96 0.85 -5.92
N PRO A 856 29.45 1.44 -7.00
CA PRO A 856 30.02 1.26 -8.34
C PRO A 856 31.47 1.76 -8.41
N GLY A 857 32.38 0.90 -8.87
CA GLY A 857 33.81 1.20 -8.96
C GLY A 857 34.60 0.97 -7.67
N ALA A 858 34.01 0.42 -6.63
CA ALA A 858 34.68 0.07 -5.38
C ALA A 858 34.42 -1.40 -5.00
N GLU A 859 35.33 -1.98 -4.22
CA GLU A 859 35.10 -3.30 -3.60
C GLU A 859 34.04 -3.18 -2.50
N PRO A 860 33.13 -4.15 -2.35
CA PRO A 860 32.15 -4.15 -1.27
C PRO A 860 32.80 -4.16 0.11
N GLU A 861 32.27 -3.37 1.03
CA GLU A 861 32.71 -3.33 2.43
C GLU A 861 31.51 -3.39 3.39
N THR A 862 31.72 -3.94 4.57
CA THR A 862 30.72 -3.95 5.64
C THR A 862 31.05 -2.91 6.70
N VAL A 863 30.05 -2.07 7.05
CA VAL A 863 30.16 -1.05 8.08
C VAL A 863 29.14 -1.30 9.21
N GLY A 864 29.49 -0.93 10.44
CA GLY A 864 28.60 -0.94 11.61
C GLY A 864 27.72 0.30 11.66
N HIS A 865 27.03 0.48 12.80
CA HIS A 865 26.20 1.65 13.03
C HIS A 865 27.01 2.97 13.03
N GLY A 866 26.35 4.08 12.68
CA GLY A 866 26.96 5.41 12.59
C GLY A 866 26.86 6.02 11.20
N ARG A 867 27.54 7.15 11.00
CA ARG A 867 27.61 7.87 9.72
C ARG A 867 28.85 7.46 8.96
N HIS A 868 28.65 7.15 7.67
CA HIS A 868 29.72 6.76 6.75
C HIS A 868 29.66 7.62 5.50
N GLU A 869 30.80 8.18 5.10
CA GLU A 869 30.91 8.96 3.85
C GLU A 869 31.95 8.29 2.95
N ARG A 870 31.63 8.18 1.66
CA ARG A 870 32.51 7.61 0.63
C ARG A 870 32.52 8.50 -0.60
N THR A 871 33.68 8.58 -1.22
CA THR A 871 33.85 9.18 -2.56
C THR A 871 34.51 8.14 -3.43
N VAL A 872 33.86 7.79 -4.54
CA VAL A 872 34.36 6.81 -5.51
C VAL A 872 34.32 7.38 -6.93
N THR A 873 35.17 6.85 -7.81
CA THR A 873 35.08 7.14 -9.25
C THR A 873 34.25 6.05 -9.91
N VAL A 874 33.17 6.44 -10.55
CA VAL A 874 32.27 5.52 -11.26
C VAL A 874 32.87 5.17 -12.62
N PRO A 875 32.98 3.89 -12.97
CA PRO A 875 33.46 3.48 -14.30
C PRO A 875 32.56 4.03 -15.42
N ALA A 876 33.19 4.40 -16.54
CA ALA A 876 32.49 5.02 -17.68
C ALA A 876 31.38 4.11 -18.26
N GLU A 877 31.62 2.80 -18.26
CA GLU A 877 30.63 1.78 -18.66
C GLU A 877 29.40 1.73 -17.79
N VAL A 878 29.53 1.96 -16.49
CA VAL A 878 28.40 2.07 -15.56
C VAL A 878 27.55 3.31 -15.84
N LEU A 879 28.20 4.40 -16.28
CA LEU A 879 27.54 5.64 -16.65
C LEU A 879 26.92 5.62 -18.06
N GLY A 880 27.10 4.52 -18.81
CA GLY A 880 26.67 4.45 -20.21
C GLY A 880 27.48 5.35 -21.15
N ARG A 881 28.64 5.84 -20.71
CA ARG A 881 29.54 6.73 -21.48
C ARG A 881 30.65 5.95 -22.18
N SER A 882 30.29 4.98 -23.02
CA SER A 882 31.30 4.11 -23.65
C SER A 882 32.22 4.83 -24.64
N GLY A 883 31.85 6.00 -25.15
CA GLY A 883 32.60 6.72 -26.17
C GLY A 883 32.81 5.93 -27.48
N ALA A 884 32.24 4.74 -27.58
CA ALA A 884 32.27 3.94 -28.78
C ALA A 884 31.34 4.58 -29.82
N PRO A 885 31.76 4.60 -31.10
CA PRO A 885 30.89 5.09 -32.16
C PRO A 885 29.65 4.19 -32.23
N VAL A 886 28.49 4.77 -32.53
CA VAL A 886 27.25 4.04 -32.79
C VAL A 886 27.46 3.03 -33.91
N MET A 887 27.50 1.75 -33.58
CA MET A 887 27.86 0.68 -34.50
C MET A 887 26.69 -0.18 -34.94
N THR A 888 25.75 -0.45 -34.03
CA THR A 888 24.57 -1.29 -34.25
C THR A 888 23.27 -0.50 -34.07
N VAL A 889 22.16 -1.07 -34.53
CA VAL A 889 20.82 -0.50 -34.29
C VAL A 889 20.53 -0.41 -32.78
N ARG A 890 20.99 -1.40 -31.98
CA ARG A 890 20.88 -1.34 -30.54
C ARG A 890 21.62 -0.13 -29.93
N ASP A 891 22.88 0.08 -30.35
CA ASP A 891 23.68 1.23 -29.90
C ASP A 891 23.00 2.56 -30.27
N LEU A 892 22.39 2.63 -31.47
CA LEU A 892 21.66 3.81 -31.93
C LEU A 892 20.41 4.09 -31.06
N ILE A 893 19.65 3.04 -30.70
CA ILE A 893 18.46 3.19 -29.85
C ILE A 893 18.87 3.55 -28.41
N ASP A 894 19.99 3.06 -27.93
CA ASP A 894 20.51 3.35 -26.59
C ASP A 894 21.12 4.77 -26.49
N ASP A 895 21.62 5.34 -27.58
CA ASP A 895 22.01 6.74 -27.65
C ASP A 895 20.77 7.63 -27.78
N GLU A 896 20.34 8.23 -26.69
CA GLU A 896 19.11 9.03 -26.62
C GLU A 896 19.11 10.21 -27.59
N GLU A 897 20.24 10.91 -27.76
CA GLU A 897 20.36 12.05 -28.68
C GLU A 897 20.27 11.58 -30.13
N ALA A 898 21.02 10.53 -30.49
CA ALA A 898 21.02 9.96 -31.81
C ALA A 898 19.63 9.37 -32.17
N TRP A 899 19.01 8.65 -31.22
CA TRP A 899 17.68 8.08 -31.44
C TRP A 899 16.61 9.16 -31.59
N THR A 900 16.61 10.20 -30.74
CA THR A 900 15.67 11.32 -30.84
C THR A 900 15.77 12.00 -32.21
N ARG A 901 16.97 12.24 -32.70
CA ARG A 901 17.19 12.80 -34.03
C ARG A 901 16.65 11.91 -35.16
N CYS A 902 16.77 10.58 -35.06
CA CYS A 902 16.16 9.66 -36.01
C CYS A 902 14.63 9.71 -35.96
N VAL A 903 14.05 9.75 -34.77
CA VAL A 903 12.58 9.86 -34.58
C VAL A 903 12.06 11.16 -35.16
N GLU A 904 12.71 12.30 -34.87
CA GLU A 904 12.37 13.62 -35.41
C GLU A 904 12.52 13.66 -36.91
N ALA A 905 13.57 13.09 -37.48
CA ALA A 905 13.79 13.00 -38.90
C ALA A 905 12.73 12.18 -39.64
N ALA A 906 12.16 11.16 -39.01
CA ALA A 906 11.08 10.37 -39.56
C ALA A 906 9.70 11.04 -39.39
N ALA A 907 9.54 11.84 -38.37
CA ALA A 907 8.27 12.44 -37.98
C ALA A 907 7.69 13.32 -39.11
N GLY A 908 6.45 13.04 -39.53
CA GLY A 908 5.76 13.85 -40.54
C GLY A 908 6.23 13.65 -41.99
N THR A 909 7.19 12.76 -42.25
CA THR A 909 7.69 12.50 -43.61
C THR A 909 6.74 11.63 -44.45
N HIS A 910 6.12 10.66 -43.82
CA HIS A 910 5.14 9.74 -44.43
C HIS A 910 4.02 9.40 -43.45
N GLY A 911 2.81 9.12 -43.94
CA GLY A 911 1.64 8.84 -43.12
C GLY A 911 1.84 7.77 -42.06
N ALA A 912 2.71 6.78 -42.28
CA ALA A 912 3.07 5.77 -41.29
C ALA A 912 3.80 6.33 -40.03
N TYR A 913 4.38 7.52 -40.14
CA TYR A 913 5.16 8.18 -39.07
C TYR A 913 4.47 9.40 -38.46
N THR A 914 3.19 9.64 -38.74
CA THR A 914 2.47 10.83 -38.28
C THR A 914 1.98 10.71 -36.84
N GLU A 915 1.58 9.52 -36.39
CA GLU A 915 1.01 9.32 -35.06
C GLU A 915 2.08 8.98 -34.03
N ASP A 916 2.92 7.98 -34.31
CA ASP A 916 3.99 7.54 -33.42
C ASP A 916 5.24 7.13 -34.20
N PRO A 917 6.12 8.08 -34.52
CA PRO A 917 7.33 7.82 -35.27
C PRO A 917 8.27 6.82 -34.60
N ALA A 918 8.41 6.89 -33.27
CA ALA A 918 9.31 6.04 -32.50
C ALA A 918 8.85 4.57 -32.55
N ALA A 919 7.58 4.29 -32.24
CA ALA A 919 7.01 2.96 -32.31
C ALA A 919 7.02 2.40 -33.75
N THR A 920 6.81 3.24 -34.76
CA THR A 920 6.88 2.85 -36.16
C THR A 920 8.30 2.44 -36.55
N LEU A 921 9.32 3.24 -36.20
CA LEU A 921 10.73 2.91 -36.46
C LEU A 921 11.11 1.59 -35.77
N THR A 922 10.82 1.43 -34.48
CA THR A 922 11.16 0.21 -33.75
C THR A 922 10.49 -1.02 -34.32
N ARG A 923 9.25 -0.93 -34.82
CA ARG A 923 8.55 -2.03 -35.51
C ARG A 923 9.34 -2.55 -36.73
N PHE A 924 9.90 -1.67 -37.54
CA PHE A 924 10.69 -2.06 -38.70
C PHE A 924 12.08 -2.56 -38.31
N LEU A 925 12.60 -2.21 -37.15
CA LEU A 925 13.94 -2.57 -36.66
C LEU A 925 13.96 -3.84 -35.78
N THR A 926 12.81 -4.46 -35.54
CA THR A 926 12.67 -5.60 -34.60
C THR A 926 13.67 -6.74 -34.82
N LYS A 927 14.06 -7.00 -36.08
CA LYS A 927 15.00 -8.07 -36.44
C LYS A 927 16.44 -7.58 -36.68
N GLU A 928 16.68 -6.28 -36.55
CA GLU A 928 17.91 -5.62 -37.02
C GLU A 928 18.80 -5.11 -35.85
N LEU A 929 18.45 -5.43 -34.59
CA LEU A 929 19.12 -4.87 -33.40
C LEU A 929 20.64 -5.09 -33.38
N ASP A 930 21.12 -6.24 -33.87
CA ASP A 930 22.53 -6.59 -33.94
C ASP A 930 23.22 -6.21 -35.27
N THR A 931 22.44 -5.59 -36.19
CA THR A 931 22.99 -5.17 -37.47
C THR A 931 23.53 -3.74 -37.37
N THR A 932 24.29 -3.32 -38.39
CA THR A 932 24.82 -1.97 -38.44
C THR A 932 23.67 -0.93 -38.47
N ALA A 933 23.81 0.18 -37.70
CA ALA A 933 22.86 1.27 -37.70
C ALA A 933 22.56 1.85 -39.10
N ARG A 934 23.47 1.66 -40.06
CA ARG A 934 23.30 2.08 -41.46
C ARG A 934 22.15 1.38 -42.19
N ILE A 935 21.59 0.32 -41.62
CA ILE A 935 20.41 -0.36 -42.21
C ILE A 935 19.10 0.41 -41.96
N VAL A 936 19.07 1.34 -40.99
CA VAL A 936 17.85 2.01 -40.52
C VAL A 936 17.06 2.68 -41.64
N PRO A 937 17.65 3.47 -42.57
CA PRO A 937 16.89 4.06 -43.65
C PRO A 937 16.21 3.03 -44.56
N GLY A 938 16.89 1.91 -44.85
CA GLY A 938 16.34 0.84 -45.65
C GLY A 938 15.25 0.07 -44.92
N ALA A 939 15.48 -0.32 -43.66
CA ALA A 939 14.51 -1.02 -42.82
C ALA A 939 13.25 -0.18 -42.59
N ALA A 940 13.40 1.11 -42.33
CA ALA A 940 12.30 2.04 -42.12
C ALA A 940 11.36 2.18 -43.31
N THR A 941 11.87 1.93 -44.54
CA THR A 941 11.08 1.91 -45.76
C THR A 941 10.73 0.49 -46.23
N MET A 942 10.94 -0.50 -45.36
CA MET A 942 10.86 -1.93 -45.70
C MET A 942 11.63 -2.24 -47.00
N TYR A 943 12.89 -1.77 -47.07
CA TYR A 943 13.78 -1.98 -48.21
C TYR A 943 13.18 -1.50 -49.56
N GLY A 944 12.40 -0.41 -49.50
CA GLY A 944 11.78 0.18 -50.70
C GLY A 944 10.47 -0.49 -51.15
N PHE A 945 9.91 -1.41 -50.36
CA PHE A 945 8.60 -2.00 -50.66
C PHE A 945 7.42 -1.08 -50.35
N ILE A 946 7.62 -0.02 -49.56
CA ILE A 946 6.59 0.97 -49.25
C ILE A 946 6.78 2.20 -50.16
N PRO A 947 5.89 2.46 -51.14
CA PRO A 947 5.98 3.61 -52.05
C PRO A 947 5.81 4.93 -51.27
N GLY A 948 6.53 5.96 -51.67
CA GLY A 948 6.42 7.34 -51.11
C GLY A 948 7.24 7.58 -49.82
N MET A 949 8.14 6.63 -49.47
CA MET A 949 9.03 6.79 -48.31
C MET A 949 10.43 7.32 -48.63
N GLU A 950 10.63 7.85 -49.81
CA GLU A 950 11.95 8.35 -50.25
C GLU A 950 12.43 9.53 -49.36
N GLU A 951 11.52 10.40 -48.92
CA GLU A 951 11.83 11.49 -48.01
C GLU A 951 12.26 11.00 -46.63
N THR A 952 11.56 10.00 -46.09
CA THR A 952 11.91 9.35 -44.82
C THR A 952 13.30 8.69 -44.91
N ALA A 953 13.57 7.96 -45.96
CA ALA A 953 14.87 7.35 -46.17
C ALA A 953 16.02 8.37 -46.29
N ALA A 954 15.79 9.47 -47.00
CA ALA A 954 16.77 10.56 -47.12
C ALA A 954 17.04 11.24 -45.80
N ALA A 955 15.99 11.54 -45.04
CA ALA A 955 16.08 12.23 -43.72
C ALA A 955 16.83 11.34 -42.71
N LEU A 956 16.49 10.03 -42.65
CA LEU A 956 17.18 9.08 -41.75
C LEU A 956 18.65 8.85 -42.22
N THR A 957 18.92 8.80 -43.53
CA THR A 957 20.30 8.68 -44.02
C THR A 957 21.16 9.84 -43.56
N ALA A 958 20.67 11.06 -43.64
CA ALA A 958 21.41 12.24 -43.19
C ALA A 958 21.79 12.18 -41.69
N VAL A 959 20.87 11.72 -40.83
CA VAL A 959 21.17 11.51 -39.40
C VAL A 959 22.18 10.38 -39.20
N ILE A 960 21.97 9.24 -39.82
CA ILE A 960 22.85 8.07 -39.68
C ILE A 960 24.28 8.33 -40.17
N ASP A 961 24.48 9.11 -41.21
CA ASP A 961 25.81 9.47 -41.71
C ASP A 961 26.60 10.33 -40.68
N GLU A 962 25.91 11.08 -39.84
CA GLU A 962 26.54 11.85 -38.76
C GLU A 962 26.81 11.02 -37.51
N VAL A 963 25.87 10.20 -37.06
CA VAL A 963 25.92 9.50 -35.78
C VAL A 963 26.60 8.12 -35.87
N ALA A 964 26.59 7.48 -37.02
CA ALA A 964 27.23 6.18 -37.27
C ALA A 964 28.27 6.31 -38.40
N PRO A 965 29.43 6.91 -38.15
CA PRO A 965 30.46 7.14 -39.16
C PRO A 965 30.88 5.81 -39.80
N GLN A 966 31.31 5.88 -41.09
CA GLN A 966 31.80 4.69 -41.80
C GLN A 966 32.98 4.13 -41.01
N ALA A 967 32.89 2.89 -40.56
CA ALA A 967 34.07 2.20 -40.05
C ALA A 967 35.15 2.23 -41.14
N ALA A 968 36.31 2.78 -40.82
CA ALA A 968 37.46 2.62 -41.69
C ALA A 968 37.61 1.10 -41.94
N GLU A 969 37.71 0.68 -43.22
CA GLU A 969 37.77 -0.72 -43.62
C GLU A 969 38.74 -1.48 -42.68
N VAL A 970 38.20 -2.34 -41.84
CA VAL A 970 39.03 -3.30 -41.07
C VAL A 970 39.54 -4.31 -42.11
N PRO A 971 40.84 -4.42 -42.26
CA PRO A 971 41.40 -5.39 -43.23
C PRO A 971 40.91 -6.80 -42.90
N ALA A 972 40.53 -7.54 -43.91
CA ALA A 972 39.90 -8.89 -43.86
C ALA A 972 40.75 -10.00 -43.17
N ALA A 973 41.75 -9.64 -42.38
CA ALA A 973 42.75 -10.55 -41.78
C ALA A 973 42.49 -10.97 -40.34
N GLN A 974 41.34 -10.60 -39.74
CA GLN A 974 41.00 -11.00 -38.33
C GLN A 974 39.61 -11.61 -38.18
N ARG A 975 39.11 -12.34 -39.19
CA ARG A 975 37.98 -13.27 -39.07
C ARG A 975 38.54 -14.70 -39.08
N GLY A 976 38.89 -15.13 -37.87
CA GLY A 976 39.24 -16.50 -37.59
C GLY A 976 38.57 -17.00 -36.34
#